data_d1f327313d01b355bb6c5a559ade64af
#
_entry.id   d1f327313d01b355bb6c5a559ade64af
#
_cell.length_a   1.000
_cell.length_b   1.000
_cell.length_c   1.000
_cell.angle_alpha   90.00
_cell.angle_beta   90.00
_cell.angle_gamma   90.00
#
_symmetry.space_group_name_H-M   'P 1'
#
loop_
_entity.id
_entity.type
_entity.pdbx_description
1 polymer ?
#
loop_
_entity_poly.entity_id
_entity_poly.type
_entity_poly.pdbx_seq_one_letter_code
_entity_poly.pdbx_strand_id
1 'polypeptide(L)'
;MQCSWEGRTFRIPDEAHGIAAAESFLRIVKIGVVEEEVLGKAYDGRLMRRLVRYLRPYLGAVIVSLLLLMALAVTQATGPLLTKLAIDRYLTGAHQLAPTVFDRWLAPDVRTGLVQIAVLYLATILFGFLCDFGQTYLMQRAGQFAMFDLRRELMEHLQRLDVSYYDRNPVGRLITRVTSDVDALNEMWTSGLVTLLGDILALVVVVLAMLRLSPGLTGFLLAVLPLVVLATIRFRRSVQASYRRIRVAVAGINSYLQEHVSGFAVLQLFNREERSKAEFERINRDHMDAFKDAILAYGWFYPLVEFLAMLALGMLLSYGTFRIRSGALSVGVLVAFFQYGLRFFSPIQDLSEKYNILQSAMAASERVFKLLDTAPQIAPPANPQPFPEVSAAIEFDQVWFAYKSEDWVLRDVSFRVEPGETVAVVGHTGAGKTTLINLLLRFYDIQRGSIRIGGIDIREFGLEDLRRHFGVVLQDPYLFTGTVGSNIRLGTEGIEDASIEAAAAQVNLLDFVKSLPQGFDQLVRERGQGFSTGQKQLISFARALAHRPRFLILDEATSSVDTETEFKVREAQARLVEGRTSLVIAHRLSTIQRADRILVMHKGQVRESGSHQQLLSLRGIYWKLYQLQYKDQELSQLPTGNAGSPADVRRAF
;
A
#
# COMPACT_ATOMS: atom_id res chain seq x y z
N MET A 1 42.81 -24.63 8.32
CA MET A 1 43.75 -23.77 9.05
C MET A 1 43.78 -24.19 10.52
N GLN A 2 44.95 -24.54 11.05
CA GLN A 2 45.15 -24.85 12.48
C GLN A 2 45.54 -23.55 13.19
N CYS A 3 44.74 -23.13 14.17
CA CYS A 3 45.10 -22.08 15.11
C CYS A 3 45.31 -22.71 16.49
N SER A 4 46.47 -22.52 17.07
CA SER A 4 46.78 -22.92 18.46
C SER A 4 46.76 -21.70 19.38
N TRP A 5 45.95 -21.76 20.44
CA TRP A 5 45.97 -20.81 21.55
C TRP A 5 45.93 -21.61 22.85
N GLU A 6 46.87 -21.34 23.73
CA GLU A 6 47.02 -22.00 25.06
C GLU A 6 47.00 -23.54 25.05
N GLY A 7 47.77 -24.19 24.17
CA GLY A 7 48.04 -25.62 24.27
C GLY A 7 46.87 -26.56 23.93
N ARG A 8 45.81 -26.06 23.33
CA ARG A 8 44.69 -26.87 22.79
C ARG A 8 44.52 -26.62 21.29
N THR A 9 44.63 -27.68 20.51
CA THR A 9 44.34 -27.70 19.06
C THR A 9 42.85 -27.88 18.85
N PHE A 10 42.18 -26.86 18.30
CA PHE A 10 40.81 -27.00 17.78
C PHE A 10 40.87 -27.27 16.28
N ARG A 11 40.32 -28.39 15.85
CA ARG A 11 40.04 -28.69 14.46
C ARG A 11 38.75 -27.98 14.08
N ILE A 12 38.81 -27.11 13.07
CA ILE A 12 37.63 -26.52 12.44
C ILE A 12 36.98 -27.62 11.61
N PRO A 13 35.67 -27.90 11.77
CA PRO A 13 34.97 -28.86 10.92
C PRO A 13 34.88 -28.36 9.48
N ASP A 14 34.88 -29.31 8.54
CA ASP A 14 34.91 -29.14 7.10
C ASP A 14 33.89 -28.13 6.53
N GLU A 15 34.28 -27.55 5.40
CA GLU A 15 33.55 -26.56 4.58
C GLU A 15 32.11 -26.97 4.21
N ALA A 16 31.74 -28.23 4.35
CA ALA A 16 30.39 -28.74 4.05
C ALA A 16 29.30 -28.20 4.97
N HIS A 17 29.61 -27.83 6.23
CA HIS A 17 28.62 -27.25 7.17
C HIS A 17 28.42 -25.75 6.95
N GLY A 18 29.38 -25.05 6.38
CA GLY A 18 29.24 -23.65 5.99
C GLY A 18 28.31 -23.48 4.77
N ILE A 19 28.37 -24.38 3.83
CA ILE A 19 27.52 -24.35 2.62
C ILE A 19 26.07 -24.67 2.97
N ALA A 20 25.80 -25.66 3.84
CA ALA A 20 24.45 -26.00 4.29
C ALA A 20 23.81 -24.90 5.16
N ALA A 21 24.61 -24.19 5.98
CA ALA A 21 24.15 -23.02 6.72
C ALA A 21 23.89 -21.82 5.79
N ALA A 22 24.73 -21.61 4.79
CA ALA A 22 24.53 -20.59 3.76
C ALA A 22 23.32 -20.91 2.88
N GLU A 23 23.07 -22.16 2.51
CA GLU A 23 21.89 -22.57 1.77
C GLU A 23 20.61 -22.49 2.63
N SER A 24 20.65 -22.79 3.92
CA SER A 24 19.51 -22.58 4.82
C SER A 24 19.25 -21.10 5.06
N PHE A 25 20.28 -20.28 5.19
CA PHE A 25 20.16 -18.81 5.28
C PHE A 25 19.63 -18.21 3.95
N LEU A 26 20.10 -18.71 2.81
CA LEU A 26 19.54 -18.35 1.49
C LEU A 26 18.11 -18.84 1.29
N ARG A 27 17.70 -19.95 1.90
CA ARG A 27 16.31 -20.40 1.94
C ARG A 27 15.45 -19.50 2.84
N ILE A 28 15.95 -19.08 4.00
CA ILE A 28 15.24 -18.15 4.91
C ILE A 28 15.15 -16.76 4.26
N VAL A 29 16.20 -16.30 3.60
CA VAL A 29 16.19 -15.06 2.81
C VAL A 29 15.27 -15.17 1.60
N LYS A 30 15.19 -16.35 0.95
CA LYS A 30 14.19 -16.58 -0.13
C LYS A 30 12.74 -16.64 0.33
N ILE A 31 12.47 -16.92 1.61
CA ILE A 31 11.10 -16.89 2.17
C ILE A 31 10.70 -15.44 2.54
N GLY A 32 11.67 -14.54 2.76
CA GLY A 32 11.46 -13.10 2.97
C GLY A 32 11.59 -12.23 1.70
N VAL A 33 12.16 -12.77 0.63
CA VAL A 33 12.22 -12.09 -0.66
C VAL A 33 10.86 -12.25 -1.32
N VAL A 34 10.13 -11.13 -1.30
CA VAL A 34 9.10 -10.73 -2.26
C VAL A 34 9.02 -11.76 -3.39
N GLU A 35 7.88 -12.46 -3.51
CA GLU A 35 7.47 -13.07 -4.77
C GLU A 35 7.85 -12.08 -5.86
N GLU A 36 8.84 -12.44 -6.68
CA GLU A 36 9.14 -11.69 -7.90
C GLU A 36 7.81 -11.62 -8.63
N GLU A 37 7.22 -10.43 -8.59
CA GLU A 37 6.04 -10.16 -9.39
C GLU A 37 6.46 -10.47 -10.81
N VAL A 38 6.03 -11.62 -11.28
CA VAL A 38 6.13 -12.01 -12.68
C VAL A 38 5.60 -10.80 -13.43
N LEU A 39 6.45 -10.11 -14.15
CA LEU A 39 6.10 -8.97 -14.97
C LEU A 39 4.94 -9.43 -15.84
N GLY A 40 3.71 -9.02 -15.49
CA GLY A 40 2.49 -9.44 -16.15
C GLY A 40 2.58 -9.17 -17.64
N LYS A 41 1.78 -9.82 -18.43
CA LYS A 41 1.69 -9.53 -19.87
C LYS A 41 1.47 -8.03 -20.02
N ALA A 42 2.19 -7.38 -20.92
CA ALA A 42 2.08 -5.93 -21.17
C ALA A 42 0.64 -5.49 -21.50
N TYR A 43 -0.20 -6.42 -21.87
CA TYR A 43 -1.62 -6.21 -22.15
C TYR A 43 -2.43 -7.44 -21.75
N ASP A 44 -3.41 -7.26 -20.85
CA ASP A 44 -4.48 -8.22 -20.55
C ASP A 44 -5.84 -7.56 -20.84
N GLY A 45 -6.55 -8.13 -21.82
CA GLY A 45 -7.82 -7.58 -22.27
C GLY A 45 -8.95 -7.66 -21.21
N ARG A 46 -8.84 -8.57 -20.22
CA ARG A 46 -9.82 -8.66 -19.11
C ARG A 46 -9.64 -7.53 -18.13
N LEU A 47 -8.40 -7.28 -17.71
CA LEU A 47 -8.05 -6.17 -16.82
C LEU A 47 -8.37 -4.83 -17.49
N MET A 48 -7.99 -4.65 -18.75
CA MET A 48 -8.30 -3.44 -19.52
C MET A 48 -9.81 -3.18 -19.59
N ARG A 49 -10.64 -4.20 -19.83
CA ARG A 49 -12.11 -4.05 -19.87
C ARG A 49 -12.67 -3.61 -18.51
N ARG A 50 -12.10 -4.10 -17.41
CA ARG A 50 -12.49 -3.65 -16.04
C ARG A 50 -12.09 -2.20 -15.81
N LEU A 51 -10.88 -1.82 -16.18
CA LEU A 51 -10.40 -0.43 -16.06
C LEU A 51 -11.24 0.54 -16.89
N VAL A 52 -11.58 0.18 -18.13
CA VAL A 52 -12.46 1.01 -18.99
C VAL A 52 -13.83 1.24 -18.35
N ARG A 53 -14.31 0.32 -17.50
CA ARG A 53 -15.58 0.51 -16.78
C ARG A 53 -15.58 1.75 -15.89
N TYR A 54 -14.46 2.08 -15.26
CA TYR A 54 -14.32 3.30 -14.43
C TYR A 54 -14.32 4.58 -15.23
N LEU A 55 -13.99 4.52 -16.53
CA LEU A 55 -14.10 5.66 -17.44
C LEU A 55 -15.53 5.85 -18.00
N ARG A 56 -16.41 4.87 -17.86
CA ARG A 56 -17.79 4.95 -18.40
C ARG A 56 -18.56 6.20 -17.98
N PRO A 57 -18.54 6.64 -16.70
CA PRO A 57 -19.23 7.87 -16.30
C PRO A 57 -18.69 9.13 -16.99
N TYR A 58 -17.44 9.07 -17.47
CA TYR A 58 -16.69 10.19 -18.04
C TYR A 58 -16.49 10.07 -19.55
N LEU A 59 -17.24 9.17 -20.23
CA LEU A 59 -17.09 8.91 -21.67
C LEU A 59 -17.23 10.17 -22.53
N GLY A 60 -18.10 11.11 -22.16
CA GLY A 60 -18.23 12.38 -22.87
C GLY A 60 -16.91 13.15 -22.96
N ALA A 61 -16.20 13.29 -21.83
CA ALA A 61 -14.90 13.95 -21.78
C ALA A 61 -13.83 13.17 -22.57
N VAL A 62 -13.85 11.83 -22.48
CA VAL A 62 -12.91 10.97 -23.23
C VAL A 62 -13.14 11.09 -24.74
N ILE A 63 -14.37 11.06 -25.21
CA ILE A 63 -14.69 11.17 -26.64
C ILE A 63 -14.27 12.55 -27.17
N VAL A 64 -14.60 13.64 -26.45
CA VAL A 64 -14.16 14.99 -26.85
C VAL A 64 -12.63 15.09 -26.86
N SER A 65 -11.95 14.52 -25.88
CA SER A 65 -10.48 14.46 -25.84
C SER A 65 -9.90 13.73 -27.07
N LEU A 66 -10.48 12.59 -27.47
CA LEU A 66 -10.06 11.87 -28.67
C LEU A 66 -10.34 12.64 -29.97
N LEU A 67 -11.45 13.36 -30.05
CA LEU A 67 -11.73 14.23 -31.21
C LEU A 67 -10.74 15.40 -31.30
N LEU A 68 -10.40 16.03 -30.17
CA LEU A 68 -9.38 17.05 -30.11
C LEU A 68 -7.98 16.50 -30.47
N LEU A 69 -7.67 15.28 -30.06
CA LEU A 69 -6.43 14.59 -30.43
C LEU A 69 -6.36 14.36 -31.95
N MET A 70 -7.46 13.95 -32.57
CA MET A 70 -7.56 13.80 -34.04
C MET A 70 -7.38 15.16 -34.72
N ALA A 71 -8.01 16.21 -34.23
CA ALA A 71 -7.85 17.57 -34.77
C ALA A 71 -6.40 18.03 -34.64
N LEU A 72 -5.76 17.76 -33.50
CA LEU A 72 -4.33 18.07 -33.27
C LEU A 72 -3.43 17.37 -34.29
N ALA A 73 -3.64 16.07 -34.53
CA ALA A 73 -2.86 15.31 -35.52
C ALA A 73 -2.97 15.88 -36.93
N VAL A 74 -4.19 16.28 -37.35
CA VAL A 74 -4.41 16.94 -38.64
C VAL A 74 -3.72 18.31 -38.68
N THR A 75 -3.82 19.07 -37.61
CA THR A 75 -3.17 20.39 -37.46
C THR A 75 -1.65 20.29 -37.60
N GLN A 76 -1.05 19.29 -37.00
CA GLN A 76 0.39 19.04 -37.09
C GLN A 76 0.85 18.73 -38.53
N ALA A 77 0.02 18.06 -39.32
CA ALA A 77 0.31 17.80 -40.73
C ALA A 77 0.10 19.03 -41.63
N THR A 78 -0.69 20.03 -41.21
CA THR A 78 -1.03 21.20 -42.00
C THR A 78 0.16 22.18 -42.12
N GLY A 79 0.98 22.35 -41.08
CA GLY A 79 2.12 23.29 -41.09
C GLY A 79 3.09 23.09 -42.26
N PRO A 80 3.64 21.88 -42.49
CA PRO A 80 4.50 21.61 -43.64
C PRO A 80 3.81 21.85 -45.01
N LEU A 81 2.49 21.60 -45.12
CA LEU A 81 1.73 21.88 -46.34
C LEU A 81 1.63 23.39 -46.62
N LEU A 82 1.41 24.22 -45.60
CA LEU A 82 1.42 25.67 -45.72
C LEU A 82 2.80 26.18 -46.12
N THR A 83 3.88 25.63 -45.56
CA THR A 83 5.25 25.94 -45.95
C THR A 83 5.52 25.59 -47.41
N LYS A 84 5.08 24.39 -47.85
CA LYS A 84 5.15 24.01 -49.29
C LYS A 84 4.46 25.05 -50.16
N LEU A 85 3.25 25.42 -49.79
CA LEU A 85 2.43 26.35 -50.57
C LEU A 85 3.07 27.73 -50.67
N ALA A 86 3.65 28.23 -49.58
CA ALA A 86 4.40 29.51 -49.58
C ALA A 86 5.56 29.48 -50.55
N ILE A 87 6.35 28.40 -50.55
CA ILE A 87 7.54 28.27 -51.38
C ILE A 87 7.16 28.09 -52.85
N ASP A 88 6.25 27.18 -53.15
CA ASP A 88 5.94 26.82 -54.54
C ASP A 88 5.21 27.95 -55.28
N ARG A 89 4.27 28.63 -54.62
CA ARG A 89 3.43 29.64 -55.28
C ARG A 89 4.10 31.01 -55.33
N TYR A 90 4.75 31.43 -54.23
CA TYR A 90 5.22 32.84 -54.11
C TYR A 90 6.73 33.00 -54.23
N LEU A 91 7.53 31.96 -53.96
CA LEU A 91 8.99 32.05 -54.04
C LEU A 91 9.57 31.48 -55.32
N THR A 92 9.05 30.32 -55.78
CA THR A 92 9.61 29.63 -56.97
C THR A 92 8.74 29.75 -58.23
N GLY A 93 7.49 30.25 -58.10
CA GLY A 93 6.57 30.39 -59.21
C GLY A 93 6.18 29.07 -59.91
N ALA A 94 6.34 27.94 -59.22
CA ALA A 94 6.06 26.60 -59.77
C ALA A 94 4.56 26.30 -59.79
N HIS A 95 3.82 26.95 -60.70
CA HIS A 95 2.34 26.87 -60.79
C HIS A 95 1.79 25.51 -61.27
N GLN A 96 2.62 24.54 -61.58
CA GLN A 96 2.18 23.34 -62.31
C GLN A 96 2.01 22.06 -61.49
N LEU A 97 2.20 22.07 -60.21
CA LEU A 97 2.13 20.86 -59.37
C LEU A 97 0.90 20.88 -58.44
N ALA A 98 0.03 19.91 -58.64
CA ALA A 98 -1.19 19.57 -57.92
C ALA A 98 -1.83 20.66 -57.01
N PRO A 99 -3.03 21.19 -57.34
CA PRO A 99 -3.69 22.23 -56.58
C PRO A 99 -4.05 21.71 -55.18
N THR A 100 -3.76 22.51 -54.17
CA THR A 100 -4.18 22.25 -52.80
C THR A 100 -5.53 22.93 -52.51
N VAL A 101 -6.26 22.43 -51.49
CA VAL A 101 -7.55 23.00 -51.07
C VAL A 101 -7.44 24.51 -50.76
N PHE A 102 -6.27 24.95 -50.31
CA PHE A 102 -6.00 26.35 -49.95
C PHE A 102 -5.74 27.27 -51.15
N ASP A 103 -5.44 26.74 -52.34
CA ASP A 103 -5.15 27.54 -53.53
C ASP A 103 -6.29 28.47 -53.94
N ARG A 104 -7.53 28.10 -53.63
CA ARG A 104 -8.72 28.91 -53.95
C ARG A 104 -8.88 30.15 -53.07
N TRP A 105 -8.24 30.17 -51.89
CA TRP A 105 -8.43 31.21 -50.87
C TRP A 105 -7.28 32.25 -50.84
N LEU A 106 -6.19 31.95 -51.53
CA LEU A 106 -4.97 32.75 -51.47
C LEU A 106 -4.93 33.78 -52.60
N ALA A 107 -4.60 35.03 -52.23
CA ALA A 107 -4.45 36.13 -53.18
C ALA A 107 -3.31 35.85 -54.20
N PRO A 108 -3.46 36.30 -55.44
CA PRO A 108 -2.42 36.15 -56.45
C PRO A 108 -1.19 37.01 -56.20
N ASP A 109 -1.33 38.12 -55.46
CA ASP A 109 -0.22 39.03 -55.12
C ASP A 109 0.69 38.37 -54.05
N VAL A 110 2.02 38.44 -54.29
CA VAL A 110 3.04 37.80 -53.46
C VAL A 110 3.00 38.29 -52.01
N ARG A 111 2.89 39.62 -51.82
CA ARG A 111 2.93 40.20 -50.47
C ARG A 111 1.69 39.84 -49.68
N THR A 112 0.52 40.01 -50.28
CA THR A 112 -0.78 39.70 -49.66
C THR A 112 -0.90 38.21 -49.39
N GLY A 113 -0.49 37.36 -50.34
CA GLY A 113 -0.56 35.90 -50.19
C GLY A 113 0.39 35.34 -49.14
N LEU A 114 1.61 35.84 -49.00
CA LEU A 114 2.53 35.45 -47.92
C LEU A 114 1.98 35.85 -46.55
N VAL A 115 1.40 37.07 -46.42
CA VAL A 115 0.74 37.49 -45.17
C VAL A 115 -0.44 36.56 -44.84
N GLN A 116 -1.27 36.21 -45.83
CA GLN A 116 -2.37 35.23 -45.62
C GLN A 116 -1.86 33.88 -45.14
N ILE A 117 -0.78 33.34 -45.74
CA ILE A 117 -0.18 32.07 -45.28
C ILE A 117 0.38 32.21 -43.87
N ALA A 118 1.05 33.32 -43.53
CA ALA A 118 1.56 33.56 -42.19
C ALA A 118 0.44 33.60 -41.14
N VAL A 119 -0.67 34.28 -41.46
CA VAL A 119 -1.86 34.32 -40.58
C VAL A 119 -2.48 32.93 -40.44
N LEU A 120 -2.64 32.16 -41.53
CA LEU A 120 -3.15 30.78 -41.50
C LEU A 120 -2.23 29.86 -40.68
N TYR A 121 -0.92 30.03 -40.82
CA TYR A 121 0.07 29.27 -40.07
C TYR A 121 -0.05 29.56 -38.57
N LEU A 122 -0.14 30.85 -38.19
CA LEU A 122 -0.35 31.29 -36.82
C LEU A 122 -1.68 30.76 -36.26
N ALA A 123 -2.77 30.85 -37.05
CA ALA A 123 -4.08 30.30 -36.67
C ALA A 123 -4.01 28.79 -36.46
N THR A 124 -3.25 28.06 -37.29
CA THR A 124 -3.04 26.61 -37.17
C THR A 124 -2.29 26.28 -35.86
N ILE A 125 -1.24 27.04 -35.52
CA ILE A 125 -0.50 26.88 -34.27
C ILE A 125 -1.42 27.13 -33.06
N LEU A 126 -2.18 28.25 -33.08
CA LEU A 126 -3.09 28.61 -31.99
C LEU A 126 -4.20 27.54 -31.81
N PHE A 127 -4.79 27.10 -32.93
CA PHE A 127 -5.79 26.04 -32.90
C PHE A 127 -5.20 24.73 -32.39
N GLY A 128 -3.99 24.35 -32.82
CA GLY A 128 -3.26 23.20 -32.31
C GLY A 128 -3.02 23.27 -30.80
N PHE A 129 -2.60 24.43 -30.30
CA PHE A 129 -2.42 24.69 -28.88
C PHE A 129 -3.73 24.51 -28.10
N LEU A 130 -4.85 25.07 -28.61
CA LEU A 130 -6.15 24.90 -27.94
C LEU A 130 -6.63 23.45 -27.95
N CYS A 131 -6.39 22.70 -29.03
CA CYS A 131 -6.70 21.29 -29.11
C CYS A 131 -5.87 20.47 -28.10
N ASP A 132 -4.56 20.73 -28.02
CA ASP A 132 -3.66 20.04 -27.10
C ASP A 132 -4.00 20.34 -25.64
N PHE A 133 -4.21 21.61 -25.31
CA PHE A 133 -4.67 22.03 -23.99
C PHE A 133 -6.01 21.37 -23.61
N GLY A 134 -7.00 21.45 -24.49
CA GLY A 134 -8.33 20.88 -24.23
C GLY A 134 -8.30 19.37 -24.08
N GLN A 135 -7.56 18.68 -24.94
CA GLN A 135 -7.36 17.23 -24.92
C GLN A 135 -6.71 16.80 -23.60
N THR A 136 -5.58 17.41 -23.25
CA THR A 136 -4.84 17.09 -22.04
C THR A 136 -5.67 17.36 -20.79
N TYR A 137 -6.32 18.53 -20.70
CA TYR A 137 -7.14 18.92 -19.56
C TYR A 137 -8.32 17.95 -19.35
N LEU A 138 -9.07 17.65 -20.42
CA LEU A 138 -10.24 16.76 -20.32
C LEU A 138 -9.84 15.34 -19.94
N MET A 139 -8.75 14.82 -20.50
CA MET A 139 -8.30 13.47 -20.20
C MET A 139 -7.72 13.35 -18.78
N GLN A 140 -6.91 14.31 -18.35
CA GLN A 140 -6.40 14.38 -16.97
C GLN A 140 -7.54 14.44 -15.97
N ARG A 141 -8.54 15.29 -16.22
CA ARG A 141 -9.73 15.41 -15.37
C ARG A 141 -10.51 14.11 -15.30
N ALA A 142 -10.79 13.47 -16.44
CA ALA A 142 -11.50 12.18 -16.48
C ALA A 142 -10.73 11.08 -15.75
N GLY A 143 -9.41 11.02 -15.94
CA GLY A 143 -8.53 10.08 -15.24
C GLY A 143 -8.57 10.26 -13.73
N GLN A 144 -8.47 11.50 -13.23
CA GLN A 144 -8.51 11.79 -11.79
C GLN A 144 -9.85 11.41 -11.14
N PHE A 145 -10.99 11.68 -11.81
CA PHE A 145 -12.29 11.25 -11.29
C PHE A 145 -12.44 9.73 -11.27
N ALA A 146 -11.98 9.04 -12.31
CA ALA A 146 -11.99 7.57 -12.34
C ALA A 146 -11.13 6.97 -11.22
N MET A 147 -9.97 7.58 -10.92
CA MET A 147 -9.11 7.14 -9.81
C MET A 147 -9.69 7.47 -8.44
N PHE A 148 -10.41 8.59 -8.32
CA PHE A 148 -11.15 8.90 -7.09
C PHE A 148 -12.21 7.83 -6.79
N ASP A 149 -12.99 7.43 -7.79
CA ASP A 149 -14.00 6.38 -7.65
C ASP A 149 -13.36 5.02 -7.29
N LEU A 150 -12.24 4.68 -7.93
CA LEU A 150 -11.51 3.45 -7.64
C LEU A 150 -10.93 3.45 -6.20
N ARG A 151 -10.34 4.57 -5.74
CA ARG A 151 -9.83 4.67 -4.37
C ARG A 151 -10.94 4.56 -3.33
N ARG A 152 -12.11 5.15 -3.61
CA ARG A 152 -13.27 5.03 -2.74
C ARG A 152 -13.72 3.58 -2.63
N GLU A 153 -13.88 2.88 -3.76
CA GLU A 153 -14.27 1.47 -3.78
C GLU A 153 -13.25 0.57 -3.07
N LEU A 154 -11.94 0.82 -3.28
CA LEU A 154 -10.88 0.12 -2.57
C LEU A 154 -10.94 0.32 -1.06
N MET A 155 -11.18 1.55 -0.60
CA MET A 155 -11.28 1.85 0.83
C MET A 155 -12.51 1.21 1.45
N GLU A 156 -13.67 1.30 0.79
CA GLU A 156 -14.90 0.63 1.22
C GLU A 156 -14.70 -0.89 1.30
N HIS A 157 -14.04 -1.47 0.31
CA HIS A 157 -13.75 -2.90 0.28
C HIS A 157 -12.79 -3.32 1.40
N LEU A 158 -11.70 -2.58 1.61
CA LEU A 158 -10.76 -2.82 2.70
C LEU A 158 -11.47 -2.82 4.07
N GLN A 159 -12.39 -1.89 4.31
CA GLN A 159 -13.14 -1.84 5.59
C GLN A 159 -14.08 -3.04 5.81
N ARG A 160 -14.45 -3.76 4.74
CA ARG A 160 -15.28 -4.97 4.81
C ARG A 160 -14.48 -6.26 4.98
N LEU A 161 -13.17 -6.22 4.76
CA LEU A 161 -12.32 -7.40 4.89
C LEU A 161 -12.08 -7.75 6.36
N ASP A 162 -11.89 -9.05 6.61
CA ASP A 162 -11.67 -9.61 7.94
C ASP A 162 -10.27 -9.30 8.47
N VAL A 163 -10.12 -9.32 9.79
CA VAL A 163 -8.82 -9.16 10.48
C VAL A 163 -7.81 -10.18 9.96
N SER A 164 -8.24 -11.41 9.65
CA SER A 164 -7.40 -12.47 9.08
C SER A 164 -6.68 -12.06 7.78
N TYR A 165 -7.29 -11.17 6.99
CA TYR A 165 -6.66 -10.64 5.78
C TYR A 165 -5.51 -9.69 6.14
N TYR A 166 -5.70 -8.82 7.13
CA TYR A 166 -4.67 -7.87 7.60
C TYR A 166 -3.49 -8.58 8.26
N ASP A 167 -3.73 -9.68 8.98
CA ASP A 167 -2.66 -10.47 9.59
C ASP A 167 -1.74 -11.14 8.56
N ARG A 168 -2.28 -11.46 7.37
CA ARG A 168 -1.53 -12.07 6.26
C ARG A 168 -0.91 -11.04 5.31
N ASN A 169 -1.41 -9.81 5.31
CA ASN A 169 -0.99 -8.77 4.39
C ASN A 169 -0.49 -7.54 5.15
N PRO A 170 0.82 -7.23 5.09
CA PRO A 170 1.39 -6.06 5.75
C PRO A 170 0.70 -4.77 5.33
N VAL A 171 0.38 -3.90 6.30
CA VAL A 171 -0.34 -2.63 6.08
C VAL A 171 0.34 -1.75 5.02
N GLY A 172 1.68 -1.69 5.02
CA GLY A 172 2.44 -0.94 4.01
C GLY A 172 2.14 -1.39 2.58
N ARG A 173 1.95 -2.71 2.34
CA ARG A 173 1.56 -3.23 1.04
C ARG A 173 0.15 -2.81 0.64
N LEU A 174 -0.77 -2.72 1.58
CA LEU A 174 -2.15 -2.28 1.32
C LEU A 174 -2.19 -0.78 1.01
N ILE A 175 -1.39 0.03 1.71
CA ILE A 175 -1.25 1.46 1.42
C ILE A 175 -0.76 1.67 -0.01
N THR A 176 0.30 0.95 -0.45
CA THR A 176 0.82 1.09 -1.82
C THR A 176 -0.22 0.73 -2.89
N ARG A 177 -1.15 -0.21 -2.62
CA ARG A 177 -2.24 -0.56 -3.54
C ARG A 177 -3.25 0.57 -3.73
N VAL A 178 -3.57 1.31 -2.65
CA VAL A 178 -4.52 2.43 -2.71
C VAL A 178 -3.87 3.72 -3.24
N THR A 179 -2.55 3.85 -3.11
CA THR A 179 -1.78 5.03 -3.55
C THR A 179 -1.09 4.77 -4.88
N SER A 180 0.16 4.27 -4.82
CA SER A 180 1.06 4.16 -5.98
C SER A 180 0.52 3.28 -7.11
N ASP A 181 -0.19 2.18 -6.80
CA ASP A 181 -0.77 1.34 -7.85
C ASP A 181 -1.90 2.07 -8.58
N VAL A 182 -2.74 2.81 -7.86
CA VAL A 182 -3.79 3.65 -8.48
C VAL A 182 -3.18 4.78 -9.30
N ASP A 183 -2.08 5.39 -8.84
CA ASP A 183 -1.37 6.43 -9.59
C ASP A 183 -0.77 5.88 -10.89
N ALA A 184 -0.22 4.67 -10.88
CA ALA A 184 0.26 3.99 -12.08
C ALA A 184 -0.87 3.73 -13.10
N LEU A 185 -2.11 3.45 -12.63
CA LEU A 185 -3.29 3.34 -13.50
C LEU A 185 -3.67 4.69 -14.12
N ASN A 186 -3.59 5.78 -13.34
CA ASN A 186 -3.83 7.11 -13.89
C ASN A 186 -2.81 7.47 -14.97
N GLU A 187 -1.53 7.22 -14.72
CA GLU A 187 -0.44 7.48 -15.69
C GLU A 187 -0.66 6.70 -17.00
N MET A 188 -1.14 5.46 -16.92
CA MET A 188 -1.50 4.68 -18.10
C MET A 188 -2.55 5.37 -18.97
N TRP A 189 -3.61 5.92 -18.36
CA TRP A 189 -4.67 6.59 -19.11
C TRP A 189 -4.19 7.90 -19.72
N THR A 190 -3.48 8.72 -18.94
CA THR A 190 -3.13 10.10 -19.32
C THR A 190 -1.89 10.15 -20.22
N SER A 191 -0.80 9.56 -19.79
CA SER A 191 0.51 9.62 -20.47
C SER A 191 0.84 8.35 -21.26
N GLY A 192 0.17 7.23 -20.98
CA GLY A 192 0.38 5.96 -21.67
C GLY A 192 -0.49 5.81 -22.91
N LEU A 193 -1.76 5.49 -22.72
CA LEU A 193 -2.65 5.06 -23.81
C LEU A 193 -3.01 6.21 -24.76
N VAL A 194 -3.36 7.38 -24.21
CA VAL A 194 -3.79 8.54 -25.01
C VAL A 194 -2.65 9.09 -25.83
N THR A 195 -1.46 9.23 -25.25
CA THR A 195 -0.27 9.68 -25.99
C THR A 195 0.11 8.68 -27.08
N LEU A 196 0.08 7.37 -26.76
CA LEU A 196 0.33 6.32 -27.76
C LEU A 196 -0.66 6.40 -28.94
N LEU A 197 -1.96 6.60 -28.66
CA LEU A 197 -2.97 6.78 -29.71
C LEU A 197 -2.71 8.05 -30.51
N GLY A 198 -2.29 9.14 -29.85
CA GLY A 198 -1.91 10.40 -30.49
C GLY A 198 -0.73 10.24 -31.43
N ASP A 199 0.31 9.55 -30.97
CA ASP A 199 1.53 9.29 -31.74
C ASP A 199 1.24 8.42 -32.97
N ILE A 200 0.43 7.37 -32.81
CA ILE A 200 0.02 6.51 -33.92
C ILE A 200 -0.82 7.32 -34.92
N LEU A 201 -1.77 8.13 -34.43
CA LEU A 201 -2.64 8.94 -35.28
C LEU A 201 -1.86 10.00 -36.03
N ALA A 202 -0.95 10.72 -35.37
CA ALA A 202 -0.07 11.69 -35.96
C ALA A 202 0.84 11.05 -37.05
N LEU A 203 1.42 9.86 -36.73
CA LEU A 203 2.22 9.11 -37.69
C LEU A 203 1.42 8.72 -38.93
N VAL A 204 0.20 8.20 -38.76
CA VAL A 204 -0.69 7.83 -39.87
C VAL A 204 -1.03 9.05 -40.74
N VAL A 205 -1.40 10.17 -40.12
CA VAL A 205 -1.73 11.41 -40.85
C VAL A 205 -0.53 11.96 -41.59
N VAL A 206 0.65 11.97 -40.96
CA VAL A 206 1.92 12.40 -41.60
C VAL A 206 2.27 11.52 -42.79
N VAL A 207 2.23 10.18 -42.62
CA VAL A 207 2.52 9.22 -43.72
C VAL A 207 1.52 9.39 -44.88
N LEU A 208 0.22 9.56 -44.59
CA LEU A 208 -0.78 9.80 -45.62
C LEU A 208 -0.52 11.13 -46.37
N ALA A 209 -0.15 12.21 -45.67
CA ALA A 209 0.24 13.48 -46.27
C ALA A 209 1.46 13.33 -47.18
N MET A 210 2.49 12.61 -46.73
CA MET A 210 3.70 12.30 -47.47
C MET A 210 3.42 11.45 -48.72
N LEU A 211 2.59 10.41 -48.60
CA LEU A 211 2.19 9.59 -49.76
C LEU A 211 1.42 10.38 -50.81
N ARG A 212 0.59 11.35 -50.39
CA ARG A 212 -0.15 12.23 -51.28
C ARG A 212 0.78 13.21 -52.02
N LEU A 213 1.86 13.64 -51.35
CA LEU A 213 2.82 14.58 -51.96
C LEU A 213 3.80 13.89 -52.91
N SER A 214 4.40 12.77 -52.50
CA SER A 214 5.35 12.01 -53.33
C SER A 214 5.54 10.57 -52.77
N PRO A 215 4.95 9.54 -53.41
CA PRO A 215 5.15 8.14 -52.96
C PRO A 215 6.62 7.71 -53.00
N GLY A 216 7.39 8.19 -53.98
CA GLY A 216 8.81 7.85 -54.11
C GLY A 216 9.67 8.34 -52.95
N LEU A 217 9.50 9.59 -52.54
CA LEU A 217 10.21 10.15 -51.38
C LEU A 217 9.77 9.47 -50.06
N THR A 218 8.47 9.15 -49.95
CA THR A 218 7.95 8.41 -48.79
C THR A 218 8.56 7.03 -48.67
N GLY A 219 8.62 6.25 -49.78
CA GLY A 219 9.26 4.95 -49.81
C GLY A 219 10.74 5.01 -49.43
N PHE A 220 11.43 6.09 -49.84
CA PHE A 220 12.84 6.30 -49.49
C PHE A 220 13.02 6.55 -47.96
N LEU A 221 12.18 7.35 -47.34
CA LEU A 221 12.22 7.60 -45.91
C LEU A 221 11.88 6.31 -45.12
N LEU A 222 10.86 5.58 -45.57
CA LEU A 222 10.45 4.33 -44.94
C LEU A 222 11.50 3.22 -45.05
N ALA A 223 12.41 3.26 -46.04
CA ALA A 223 13.51 2.30 -46.19
C ALA A 223 14.51 2.30 -45.02
N VAL A 224 14.58 3.43 -44.26
CA VAL A 224 15.43 3.53 -43.07
C VAL A 224 14.75 2.93 -41.83
N LEU A 225 13.43 2.80 -41.83
CA LEU A 225 12.65 2.33 -40.69
C LEU A 225 13.08 0.94 -40.17
N PRO A 226 13.36 -0.07 -40.99
CA PRO A 226 13.85 -1.37 -40.52
C PRO A 226 15.13 -1.29 -39.68
N LEU A 227 16.06 -0.37 -40.04
CA LEU A 227 17.31 -0.17 -39.29
C LEU A 227 17.01 0.43 -37.90
N VAL A 228 16.09 1.43 -37.83
CA VAL A 228 15.66 2.02 -36.58
C VAL A 228 14.96 0.98 -35.69
N VAL A 229 14.07 0.16 -36.26
CA VAL A 229 13.40 -0.93 -35.54
C VAL A 229 14.40 -1.93 -34.98
N LEU A 230 15.41 -2.35 -35.77
CA LEU A 230 16.45 -3.25 -35.31
C LEU A 230 17.27 -2.66 -34.14
N ALA A 231 17.66 -1.38 -34.27
CA ALA A 231 18.34 -0.66 -33.20
C ALA A 231 17.50 -0.60 -31.93
N THR A 232 16.18 -0.31 -32.04
CA THR A 232 15.23 -0.26 -30.93
C THR A 232 15.07 -1.62 -30.26
N ILE A 233 14.97 -2.72 -31.01
CA ILE A 233 14.89 -4.07 -30.46
C ILE A 233 16.16 -4.42 -29.66
N ARG A 234 17.34 -4.10 -30.21
CA ARG A 234 18.61 -4.33 -29.53
C ARG A 234 18.72 -3.51 -28.25
N PHE A 235 18.39 -2.23 -28.31
CA PHE A 235 18.34 -1.32 -27.17
C PHE A 235 17.44 -1.84 -26.07
N ARG A 236 16.19 -2.20 -26.40
CA ARG A 236 15.21 -2.74 -25.46
C ARG A 236 15.75 -3.95 -24.69
N ARG A 237 16.40 -4.90 -25.35
CA ARG A 237 16.98 -6.08 -24.70
C ARG A 237 18.09 -5.70 -23.71
N SER A 238 18.98 -4.78 -24.10
CA SER A 238 20.08 -4.31 -23.26
C SER A 238 19.57 -3.59 -22.02
N VAL A 239 18.67 -2.61 -22.22
CA VAL A 239 18.08 -1.81 -21.14
C VAL A 239 17.28 -2.68 -20.18
N GLN A 240 16.49 -3.64 -20.67
CA GLN A 240 15.70 -4.53 -19.81
C GLN A 240 16.59 -5.38 -18.89
N ALA A 241 17.74 -5.86 -19.37
CA ALA A 241 18.70 -6.59 -18.57
C ALA A 241 19.33 -5.71 -17.48
N SER A 242 19.72 -4.47 -17.83
CA SER A 242 20.28 -3.50 -16.89
C SER A 242 19.27 -3.10 -15.81
N TYR A 243 18.03 -2.78 -16.17
CA TYR A 243 16.98 -2.42 -15.20
C TYR A 243 16.62 -3.56 -14.25
N ARG A 244 16.74 -4.83 -14.67
CA ARG A 244 16.61 -5.97 -13.77
C ARG A 244 17.69 -5.95 -12.69
N ARG A 245 18.95 -5.74 -13.08
CA ARG A 245 20.08 -5.64 -12.13
C ARG A 245 19.95 -4.44 -11.21
N ILE A 246 19.54 -3.28 -11.74
CA ILE A 246 19.27 -2.08 -10.94
C ILE A 246 18.22 -2.38 -9.87
N ARG A 247 17.11 -3.04 -10.20
CA ARG A 247 16.05 -3.38 -9.21
C ARG A 247 16.57 -4.28 -8.10
N VAL A 248 17.36 -5.30 -8.44
CA VAL A 248 17.98 -6.19 -7.45
C VAL A 248 18.93 -5.40 -6.53
N ALA A 249 19.76 -4.52 -7.10
CA ALA A 249 20.67 -3.70 -6.33
C ALA A 249 19.94 -2.70 -5.42
N VAL A 250 18.88 -2.03 -5.89
CA VAL A 250 18.04 -1.14 -5.08
C VAL A 250 17.36 -1.89 -3.94
N ALA A 251 16.84 -3.10 -4.20
CA ALA A 251 16.26 -3.94 -3.15
C ALA A 251 17.32 -4.30 -2.09
N GLY A 252 18.56 -4.60 -2.50
CA GLY A 252 19.69 -4.82 -1.60
C GLY A 252 20.01 -3.59 -0.75
N ILE A 253 20.07 -2.40 -1.35
CA ILE A 253 20.29 -1.13 -0.64
C ILE A 253 19.17 -0.90 0.39
N ASN A 254 17.91 -1.03 -0.01
CA ASN A 254 16.78 -0.79 0.89
C ASN A 254 16.76 -1.76 2.08
N SER A 255 17.02 -3.05 1.84
CA SER A 255 17.09 -4.05 2.90
C SER A 255 18.23 -3.73 3.88
N TYR A 256 19.40 -3.39 3.34
CA TYR A 256 20.57 -3.03 4.14
C TYR A 256 20.32 -1.79 5.00
N LEU A 257 19.78 -0.73 4.40
CA LEU A 257 19.45 0.51 5.11
C LEU A 257 18.40 0.28 6.19
N GLN A 258 17.33 -0.47 5.90
CA GLN A 258 16.29 -0.77 6.87
C GLN A 258 16.85 -1.49 8.09
N GLU A 259 17.71 -2.51 7.89
CA GLU A 259 18.35 -3.26 8.98
C GLU A 259 19.30 -2.38 9.79
N HIS A 260 20.21 -1.68 9.12
CA HIS A 260 21.29 -0.92 9.79
C HIS A 260 20.80 0.37 10.43
N VAL A 261 19.81 1.06 9.84
CA VAL A 261 19.21 2.25 10.47
C VAL A 261 18.36 1.85 11.68
N SER A 262 17.59 0.74 11.57
CA SER A 262 16.83 0.24 12.72
C SER A 262 17.73 -0.27 13.86
N GLY A 263 18.85 -0.89 13.50
CA GLY A 263 19.85 -1.41 14.43
C GLY A 263 21.02 -0.45 14.77
N PHE A 264 20.90 0.85 14.43
CA PHE A 264 22.04 1.78 14.49
C PHE A 264 22.67 1.88 15.89
N ALA A 265 21.87 1.88 16.95
CA ALA A 265 22.37 1.88 18.31
C ALA A 265 23.27 0.66 18.61
N VAL A 266 22.94 -0.50 18.06
CA VAL A 266 23.76 -1.72 18.22
C VAL A 266 25.07 -1.58 17.47
N LEU A 267 25.06 -1.02 16.25
CA LEU A 267 26.29 -0.77 15.49
C LEU A 267 27.26 0.14 16.25
N GLN A 268 26.75 1.23 16.85
CA GLN A 268 27.55 2.15 17.66
C GLN A 268 28.06 1.48 18.93
N LEU A 269 27.23 0.72 19.65
CA LEU A 269 27.65 0.02 20.86
C LEU A 269 28.82 -0.95 20.62
N PHE A 270 28.88 -1.54 19.42
CA PHE A 270 29.93 -2.49 19.06
C PHE A 270 31.03 -1.88 18.16
N ASN A 271 31.02 -0.55 17.91
CA ASN A 271 31.99 0.18 17.07
C ASN A 271 32.17 -0.50 15.70
N ARG A 272 31.04 -0.77 14.98
CA ARG A 272 31.03 -1.47 13.69
C ARG A 272 30.71 -0.57 12.50
N GLU A 273 30.75 0.74 12.67
CA GLU A 273 30.38 1.73 11.65
C GLU A 273 31.25 1.61 10.39
N GLU A 274 32.58 1.48 10.54
CA GLU A 274 33.48 1.37 9.39
C GLU A 274 33.24 0.08 8.58
N ARG A 275 32.94 -1.03 9.27
CA ARG A 275 32.59 -2.29 8.58
C ARG A 275 31.26 -2.16 7.85
N SER A 276 30.28 -1.55 8.50
CA SER A 276 28.96 -1.29 7.90
C SER A 276 29.10 -0.40 6.66
N LYS A 277 29.90 0.67 6.74
CA LYS A 277 30.18 1.56 5.60
C LYS A 277 30.82 0.81 4.43
N ALA A 278 31.83 -0.02 4.68
CA ALA A 278 32.51 -0.78 3.64
C ALA A 278 31.57 -1.76 2.93
N GLU A 279 30.66 -2.41 3.67
CA GLU A 279 29.66 -3.31 3.08
C GLU A 279 28.62 -2.51 2.28
N PHE A 280 28.16 -1.37 2.78
CA PHE A 280 27.28 -0.48 2.03
C PHE A 280 27.92 0.02 0.73
N GLU A 281 29.20 0.41 0.77
CA GLU A 281 29.95 0.82 -0.44
C GLU A 281 29.98 -0.28 -1.49
N ARG A 282 30.13 -1.54 -1.09
CA ARG A 282 30.09 -2.68 -2.01
C ARG A 282 28.73 -2.79 -2.72
N ILE A 283 27.64 -2.75 -1.94
CA ILE A 283 26.26 -2.83 -2.47
C ILE A 283 25.96 -1.63 -3.38
N ASN A 284 26.40 -0.43 -2.97
CA ASN A 284 26.20 0.79 -3.74
C ASN A 284 27.01 0.79 -5.04
N ARG A 285 28.17 0.15 -5.06
CA ARG A 285 28.99 -0.04 -6.27
C ARG A 285 28.28 -0.94 -7.27
N ASP A 286 27.70 -2.05 -6.83
CA ASP A 286 26.92 -2.94 -7.69
C ASP A 286 25.73 -2.20 -8.34
N HIS A 287 25.08 -1.31 -7.60
CA HIS A 287 24.03 -0.43 -8.11
C HIS A 287 24.58 0.56 -9.16
N MET A 288 25.68 1.22 -8.86
CA MET A 288 26.33 2.15 -9.79
C MET A 288 26.71 1.46 -11.11
N ASP A 289 27.29 0.27 -11.04
CA ASP A 289 27.73 -0.47 -12.23
C ASP A 289 26.53 -0.92 -13.08
N ALA A 290 25.42 -1.34 -12.45
CA ALA A 290 24.19 -1.65 -13.17
C ALA A 290 23.59 -0.40 -13.86
N PHE A 291 23.69 0.78 -13.24
CA PHE A 291 23.28 2.05 -13.85
C PHE A 291 24.18 2.47 -15.01
N LYS A 292 25.52 2.32 -14.88
CA LYS A 292 26.44 2.60 -15.98
C LYS A 292 26.12 1.80 -17.23
N ASP A 293 25.74 0.53 -17.10
CA ASP A 293 25.35 -0.29 -18.24
C ASP A 293 24.04 0.22 -18.89
N ALA A 294 23.08 0.71 -18.09
CA ALA A 294 21.89 1.36 -18.62
C ALA A 294 22.25 2.66 -19.35
N ILE A 295 23.06 3.53 -18.74
CA ILE A 295 23.53 4.79 -19.34
C ILE A 295 24.25 4.53 -20.65
N LEU A 296 25.11 3.49 -20.71
CA LEU A 296 25.80 3.13 -21.94
C LEU A 296 24.81 2.70 -23.04
N ALA A 297 23.76 1.96 -22.69
CA ALA A 297 22.73 1.57 -23.63
C ALA A 297 21.98 2.80 -24.20
N TYR A 298 21.63 3.76 -23.37
CA TYR A 298 21.05 5.05 -23.80
C TYR A 298 22.04 5.87 -24.62
N GLY A 299 23.30 5.93 -24.19
CA GLY A 299 24.36 6.73 -24.81
C GLY A 299 24.70 6.33 -26.25
N TRP A 300 24.50 5.09 -26.66
CA TRP A 300 24.66 4.71 -28.06
C TRP A 300 23.34 4.74 -28.85
N PHE A 301 22.19 4.46 -28.19
CA PHE A 301 20.90 4.34 -28.87
C PHE A 301 20.40 5.66 -29.45
N TYR A 302 20.30 6.70 -28.60
CA TYR A 302 19.77 8.00 -29.07
C TYR A 302 20.63 8.62 -30.19
N PRO A 303 21.98 8.71 -30.08
CA PRO A 303 22.80 9.22 -31.17
C PRO A 303 22.73 8.35 -32.43
N LEU A 304 22.60 7.02 -32.31
CA LEU A 304 22.44 6.16 -33.48
C LEU A 304 21.14 6.43 -34.21
N VAL A 305 20.01 6.55 -33.49
CA VAL A 305 18.71 6.85 -34.10
C VAL A 305 18.73 8.24 -34.74
N GLU A 306 19.33 9.23 -34.07
CA GLU A 306 19.50 10.58 -34.62
C GLU A 306 20.37 10.57 -35.87
N PHE A 307 21.50 9.85 -35.86
CA PHE A 307 22.35 9.67 -37.03
C PHE A 307 21.59 9.04 -38.20
N LEU A 308 20.81 7.97 -37.96
CA LEU A 308 20.00 7.33 -38.98
C LEU A 308 18.92 8.29 -39.53
N ALA A 309 18.31 9.11 -38.67
CA ALA A 309 17.35 10.12 -39.09
C ALA A 309 18.01 11.22 -39.95
N MET A 310 19.18 11.71 -39.54
CA MET A 310 19.93 12.72 -40.33
C MET A 310 20.45 12.14 -41.64
N LEU A 311 20.89 10.88 -41.64
CA LEU A 311 21.29 10.16 -42.86
C LEU A 311 20.10 10.04 -43.83
N ALA A 312 18.90 9.68 -43.32
CA ALA A 312 17.67 9.62 -44.12
C ALA A 312 17.32 10.98 -44.74
N LEU A 313 17.42 12.06 -43.93
CA LEU A 313 17.19 13.43 -44.40
C LEU A 313 18.24 13.89 -45.42
N GLY A 314 19.51 13.55 -45.23
CA GLY A 314 20.58 13.84 -46.19
C GLY A 314 20.39 13.11 -47.54
N MET A 315 20.00 11.84 -47.48
CA MET A 315 19.64 11.06 -48.66
C MET A 315 18.39 11.60 -49.35
N LEU A 316 17.38 12.01 -48.57
CA LEU A 316 16.13 12.64 -49.06
C LEU A 316 16.44 13.97 -49.77
N LEU A 317 17.34 14.79 -49.25
CA LEU A 317 17.81 16.03 -49.88
C LEU A 317 18.51 15.73 -51.23
N SER A 318 19.43 14.77 -51.26
CA SER A 318 20.16 14.38 -52.45
C SER A 318 19.25 13.85 -53.57
N TYR A 319 18.39 12.91 -53.24
CA TYR A 319 17.42 12.34 -54.19
C TYR A 319 16.37 13.37 -54.59
N GLY A 320 15.86 14.15 -53.65
CA GLY A 320 14.90 15.22 -53.90
C GLY A 320 15.45 16.29 -54.83
N THR A 321 16.70 16.73 -54.65
CA THR A 321 17.37 17.69 -55.55
C THR A 321 17.51 17.12 -56.96
N PHE A 322 17.86 15.85 -57.13
CA PHE A 322 17.87 15.18 -58.42
C PHE A 322 16.51 15.19 -59.11
N ARG A 323 15.45 14.93 -58.35
CA ARG A 323 14.04 14.96 -58.83
C ARG A 323 13.54 16.37 -59.15
N ILE A 324 14.03 17.38 -58.45
CA ILE A 324 13.72 18.80 -58.77
C ILE A 324 14.37 19.17 -60.09
N ARG A 325 15.65 18.80 -60.32
CA ARG A 325 16.36 19.06 -61.62
C ARG A 325 15.65 18.37 -62.80
N SER A 326 15.05 17.22 -62.62
CA SER A 326 14.26 16.53 -63.64
C SER A 326 12.83 17.13 -63.83
N GLY A 327 12.45 18.16 -63.10
CA GLY A 327 11.11 18.80 -63.19
C GLY A 327 9.98 17.96 -62.54
N ALA A 328 10.33 16.86 -61.87
CA ALA A 328 9.34 15.93 -61.31
C ALA A 328 8.95 16.26 -59.87
N LEU A 329 9.60 17.25 -59.23
CA LEU A 329 9.34 17.65 -57.83
C LEU A 329 9.54 19.14 -57.66
N SER A 330 8.72 19.77 -56.80
CA SER A 330 8.94 21.20 -56.43
C SER A 330 9.84 21.32 -55.19
N VAL A 331 10.44 22.52 -55.06
CA VAL A 331 11.27 22.85 -53.86
C VAL A 331 10.43 22.82 -52.59
N GLY A 332 9.18 23.31 -52.65
CA GLY A 332 8.28 23.33 -51.51
C GLY A 332 7.93 21.91 -51.01
N VAL A 333 7.76 20.93 -51.94
CA VAL A 333 7.56 19.52 -51.55
C VAL A 333 8.77 18.98 -50.81
N LEU A 334 10.00 19.27 -51.25
CA LEU A 334 11.22 18.83 -50.59
C LEU A 334 11.34 19.40 -49.16
N VAL A 335 11.03 20.69 -48.98
CA VAL A 335 11.04 21.34 -47.67
C VAL A 335 9.95 20.77 -46.75
N ALA A 336 8.76 20.50 -47.29
CA ALA A 336 7.69 19.85 -46.50
C ALA A 336 8.11 18.44 -46.07
N PHE A 337 8.75 17.67 -46.94
CA PHE A 337 9.28 16.32 -46.61
C PHE A 337 10.35 16.35 -45.54
N PHE A 338 11.20 17.38 -45.54
CA PHE A 338 12.19 17.60 -44.49
C PHE A 338 11.53 17.83 -43.12
N GLN A 339 10.50 18.67 -43.07
CA GLN A 339 9.73 18.94 -41.85
C GLN A 339 8.95 17.71 -41.38
N TYR A 340 8.31 16.95 -42.29
CA TYR A 340 7.66 15.67 -41.96
C TYR A 340 8.64 14.61 -41.47
N GLY A 341 9.83 14.54 -42.08
CA GLY A 341 10.88 13.59 -41.69
C GLY A 341 11.33 13.78 -40.22
N LEU A 342 11.52 15.05 -39.81
CA LEU A 342 11.83 15.35 -38.40
C LEU A 342 10.74 14.88 -37.44
N ARG A 343 9.47 15.02 -37.81
CA ARG A 343 8.32 14.60 -36.98
C ARG A 343 8.06 13.09 -37.01
N PHE A 344 8.49 12.41 -38.07
CA PHE A 344 8.26 10.97 -38.28
C PHE A 344 9.01 10.09 -37.28
N PHE A 345 10.24 10.50 -36.90
CA PHE A 345 11.08 9.68 -36.02
C PHE A 345 10.79 9.89 -34.53
N SER A 346 10.19 10.99 -34.08
CA SER A 346 9.91 11.29 -32.69
C SER A 346 9.03 10.23 -31.99
N PRO A 347 7.87 9.81 -32.54
CA PRO A 347 7.00 8.82 -31.88
C PRO A 347 7.65 7.46 -31.70
N ILE A 348 8.62 7.10 -32.56
CA ILE A 348 9.31 5.81 -32.50
C ILE A 348 10.27 5.77 -31.30
N GLN A 349 10.87 6.90 -30.96
CA GLN A 349 11.75 7.02 -29.78
C GLN A 349 10.96 6.84 -28.48
N ASP A 350 9.75 7.38 -28.39
CA ASP A 350 8.93 7.39 -27.18
C ASP A 350 8.19 6.07 -26.92
N LEU A 351 8.10 5.20 -27.95
CA LEU A 351 7.33 3.94 -27.86
C LEU A 351 7.78 3.02 -26.71
N SER A 352 9.08 2.99 -26.40
CA SER A 352 9.63 2.14 -25.34
C SER A 352 9.17 2.59 -23.96
N GLU A 353 9.07 3.89 -23.72
CA GLU A 353 8.60 4.45 -22.47
C GLU A 353 7.10 4.17 -22.28
N LYS A 354 6.30 4.38 -23.30
CA LYS A 354 4.86 4.07 -23.29
C LYS A 354 4.57 2.60 -23.00
N TYR A 355 5.40 1.71 -23.56
CA TYR A 355 5.30 0.28 -23.27
C TYR A 355 5.58 -0.03 -21.79
N ASN A 356 6.57 0.60 -21.17
CA ASN A 356 6.88 0.43 -19.75
C ASN A 356 5.76 0.93 -18.85
N ILE A 357 5.18 2.10 -19.16
CA ILE A 357 4.01 2.65 -18.44
C ILE A 357 2.84 1.65 -18.52
N LEU A 358 2.54 1.12 -19.70
CA LEU A 358 1.46 0.15 -19.88
C LEU A 358 1.71 -1.14 -19.09
N GLN A 359 2.95 -1.66 -19.10
CA GLN A 359 3.32 -2.86 -18.36
C GLN A 359 3.22 -2.66 -16.84
N SER A 360 3.73 -1.53 -16.32
CA SER A 360 3.61 -1.17 -14.90
C SER A 360 2.16 -1.06 -14.46
N ALA A 361 1.34 -0.40 -15.26
CA ALA A 361 -0.08 -0.25 -14.98
C ALA A 361 -0.86 -1.58 -15.05
N MET A 362 -0.49 -2.50 -15.97
CA MET A 362 -1.12 -3.83 -16.00
C MET A 362 -0.80 -4.64 -14.74
N ALA A 363 0.44 -4.59 -14.25
CA ALA A 363 0.81 -5.22 -12.99
C ALA A 363 0.09 -4.60 -11.79
N ALA A 364 0.01 -3.26 -11.73
CA ALA A 364 -0.77 -2.53 -10.71
C ALA A 364 -2.25 -2.91 -10.75
N SER A 365 -2.82 -3.00 -11.95
CA SER A 365 -4.21 -3.42 -12.22
C SER A 365 -4.51 -4.82 -11.66
N GLU A 366 -3.62 -5.77 -11.90
CA GLU A 366 -3.75 -7.13 -11.38
C GLU A 366 -3.79 -7.15 -9.85
N ARG A 367 -2.89 -6.41 -9.19
CA ARG A 367 -2.85 -6.30 -7.72
C ARG A 367 -4.10 -5.64 -7.15
N VAL A 368 -4.53 -4.54 -7.75
CA VAL A 368 -5.72 -3.79 -7.33
C VAL A 368 -6.98 -4.66 -7.49
N PHE A 369 -7.17 -5.31 -8.63
CA PHE A 369 -8.35 -6.16 -8.84
C PHE A 369 -8.31 -7.46 -8.04
N LYS A 370 -7.13 -8.02 -7.79
CA LYS A 370 -6.99 -9.15 -6.86
C LYS A 370 -7.45 -8.79 -5.45
N LEU A 371 -7.16 -7.56 -5.01
CA LEU A 371 -7.67 -7.04 -3.74
C LEU A 371 -9.20 -6.94 -3.76
N LEU A 372 -9.78 -6.30 -4.78
CA LEU A 372 -11.23 -6.12 -4.92
C LEU A 372 -11.99 -7.45 -5.08
N ASP A 373 -11.35 -8.46 -5.65
CA ASP A 373 -11.93 -9.80 -5.84
C ASP A 373 -11.81 -10.70 -4.60
N THR A 374 -11.07 -10.26 -3.56
CA THR A 374 -10.92 -11.00 -2.31
C THR A 374 -12.22 -10.88 -1.51
N ALA A 375 -12.98 -11.96 -1.42
CA ALA A 375 -14.20 -11.97 -0.64
C ALA A 375 -13.89 -11.99 0.88
N PRO A 376 -14.66 -11.27 1.72
CA PRO A 376 -14.63 -11.45 3.16
C PRO A 376 -14.91 -12.91 3.52
N GLN A 377 -14.12 -13.48 4.45
CA GLN A 377 -14.30 -14.86 4.89
C GLN A 377 -15.47 -14.99 5.86
N ILE A 378 -15.72 -13.93 6.65
CA ILE A 378 -16.81 -13.87 7.62
C ILE A 378 -17.99 -13.15 6.99
N ALA A 379 -18.95 -13.91 6.50
CA ALA A 379 -20.17 -13.35 5.93
C ALA A 379 -21.22 -13.10 7.05
N PRO A 380 -21.95 -11.97 7.00
CA PRO A 380 -23.12 -11.80 7.87
C PRO A 380 -24.18 -12.85 7.48
N PRO A 381 -24.98 -13.36 8.45
CA PRO A 381 -26.06 -14.30 8.17
C PRO A 381 -27.13 -13.63 7.28
N ALA A 382 -27.79 -14.44 6.45
CA ALA A 382 -28.87 -13.94 5.58
C ALA A 382 -30.06 -13.37 6.37
N ASN A 383 -30.36 -13.98 7.54
CA ASN A 383 -31.40 -13.54 8.47
C ASN A 383 -30.81 -13.40 9.85
N PRO A 384 -30.23 -12.23 10.19
CA PRO A 384 -29.58 -12.05 11.50
C PRO A 384 -30.62 -12.12 12.63
N GLN A 385 -30.31 -12.89 13.67
CA GLN A 385 -31.09 -12.92 14.89
C GLN A 385 -30.87 -11.63 15.69
N PRO A 386 -31.88 -11.08 16.34
CA PRO A 386 -31.72 -9.94 17.23
C PRO A 386 -30.92 -10.33 18.46
N PHE A 387 -30.09 -9.42 18.95
CA PHE A 387 -29.31 -9.65 20.15
C PHE A 387 -30.24 -9.78 21.38
N PRO A 388 -30.02 -10.72 22.31
CA PRO A 388 -30.87 -10.93 23.48
C PRO A 388 -31.04 -9.65 24.31
N GLU A 389 -32.28 -9.27 24.63
CA GLU A 389 -32.57 -8.07 25.45
C GLU A 389 -32.21 -8.25 26.93
N VAL A 390 -32.24 -9.47 27.42
CA VAL A 390 -31.95 -9.83 28.83
C VAL A 390 -30.46 -10.10 28.99
N SER A 391 -29.95 -9.94 30.21
CA SER A 391 -28.58 -10.30 30.61
C SER A 391 -28.29 -11.75 30.21
N ALA A 392 -27.37 -11.94 29.28
CA ALA A 392 -27.13 -13.22 28.63
C ALA A 392 -25.78 -13.81 29.06
N ALA A 393 -25.74 -15.15 29.26
CA ALA A 393 -24.52 -15.87 29.49
C ALA A 393 -23.73 -16.05 28.21
N ILE A 394 -22.40 -16.08 28.32
CA ILE A 394 -21.49 -16.43 27.22
C ILE A 394 -21.10 -17.91 27.40
N GLU A 395 -21.28 -18.72 26.39
CA GLU A 395 -20.94 -20.15 26.39
C GLU A 395 -19.95 -20.49 25.30
N PHE A 396 -18.87 -21.17 25.66
CA PHE A 396 -17.97 -21.89 24.76
C PHE A 396 -18.23 -23.37 24.93
N ASP A 397 -18.53 -24.07 23.85
CA ASP A 397 -18.90 -25.47 23.87
C ASP A 397 -18.03 -26.25 22.86
N GLN A 398 -17.09 -27.04 23.38
CA GLN A 398 -16.14 -27.89 22.64
C GLN A 398 -15.43 -27.13 21.49
N VAL A 399 -14.95 -25.91 21.74
CA VAL A 399 -14.37 -25.05 20.73
C VAL A 399 -12.97 -25.50 20.34
N TRP A 400 -12.76 -25.72 19.03
CA TRP A 400 -11.46 -25.94 18.39
C TRP A 400 -11.17 -24.85 17.40
N PHE A 401 -9.94 -24.32 17.46
CA PHE A 401 -9.52 -23.26 16.56
C PHE A 401 -8.04 -23.31 16.22
N ALA A 402 -7.72 -23.05 14.92
CA ALA A 402 -6.38 -22.88 14.40
C ALA A 402 -6.35 -21.68 13.42
N TYR A 403 -5.29 -20.87 13.49
CA TYR A 403 -5.07 -19.78 12.53
C TYR A 403 -4.57 -20.30 11.16
N LYS A 404 -3.87 -21.45 11.17
CA LYS A 404 -3.32 -22.09 9.97
C LYS A 404 -3.58 -23.59 10.03
N SER A 405 -4.30 -24.10 9.05
CA SER A 405 -4.56 -25.54 8.88
C SER A 405 -4.84 -26.29 10.20
N GLU A 406 -4.01 -27.25 10.56
CA GLU A 406 -4.17 -28.11 11.75
C GLU A 406 -3.28 -27.71 12.95
N ASP A 407 -2.70 -26.51 12.92
CA ASP A 407 -1.94 -25.96 14.05
C ASP A 407 -2.91 -25.43 15.13
N TRP A 408 -3.48 -26.38 15.89
CA TRP A 408 -4.54 -26.10 16.85
C TRP A 408 -4.05 -25.23 18.01
N VAL A 409 -4.55 -24.00 18.07
CA VAL A 409 -4.32 -23.05 19.16
C VAL A 409 -5.29 -23.28 20.31
N LEU A 410 -6.57 -23.59 20.01
CA LEU A 410 -7.56 -24.02 21.00
C LEU A 410 -7.99 -25.44 20.68
N ARG A 411 -8.17 -26.23 21.76
CA ARG A 411 -8.52 -27.66 21.69
C ARG A 411 -9.54 -28.01 22.75
N ASP A 412 -10.77 -28.31 22.33
CA ASP A 412 -11.85 -28.72 23.21
C ASP A 412 -12.07 -27.76 24.40
N VAL A 413 -12.21 -26.48 24.07
CA VAL A 413 -12.41 -25.44 25.09
C VAL A 413 -13.89 -25.30 25.37
N SER A 414 -14.28 -25.60 26.64
CA SER A 414 -15.64 -25.46 27.11
C SER A 414 -15.67 -24.71 28.44
N PHE A 415 -16.43 -23.64 28.50
CA PHE A 415 -16.74 -22.90 29.73
C PHE A 415 -17.94 -21.97 29.49
N ARG A 416 -18.53 -21.51 30.60
CA ARG A 416 -19.66 -20.57 30.59
C ARG A 416 -19.33 -19.37 31.47
N VAL A 417 -19.73 -18.18 31.08
CA VAL A 417 -19.67 -16.96 31.90
C VAL A 417 -21.09 -16.56 32.20
N GLU A 418 -21.44 -16.48 33.48
CA GLU A 418 -22.78 -16.09 33.89
C GLU A 418 -23.01 -14.58 33.80
N PRO A 419 -24.26 -14.14 33.67
CA PRO A 419 -24.57 -12.72 33.66
C PRO A 419 -24.07 -12.00 34.93
N GLY A 420 -23.30 -10.93 34.75
CA GLY A 420 -22.71 -10.15 35.85
C GLY A 420 -21.44 -10.77 36.45
N GLU A 421 -21.01 -11.95 35.97
CA GLU A 421 -19.79 -12.63 36.45
C GLU A 421 -18.53 -11.99 35.80
N THR A 422 -17.50 -11.79 36.61
CA THR A 422 -16.15 -11.43 36.14
C THR A 422 -15.26 -12.66 36.12
N VAL A 423 -14.90 -13.12 34.93
CA VAL A 423 -14.03 -14.30 34.72
C VAL A 423 -12.64 -13.84 34.29
N ALA A 424 -11.64 -14.22 35.08
CA ALA A 424 -10.23 -13.99 34.75
C ALA A 424 -9.64 -15.19 33.99
N VAL A 425 -9.01 -14.95 32.85
CA VAL A 425 -8.29 -15.97 32.07
C VAL A 425 -6.80 -15.81 32.32
N VAL A 426 -6.16 -16.84 32.85
CA VAL A 426 -4.73 -16.86 33.16
C VAL A 426 -4.02 -18.01 32.42
N GLY A 427 -2.73 -17.90 32.21
CA GLY A 427 -1.91 -18.93 31.55
C GLY A 427 -0.65 -18.35 30.91
N HIS A 428 0.27 -19.20 30.50
CA HIS A 428 1.50 -18.78 29.83
C HIS A 428 1.21 -18.07 28.49
N THR A 429 2.18 -17.29 28.02
CA THR A 429 2.15 -16.73 26.66
C THR A 429 2.01 -17.85 25.64
N GLY A 430 1.13 -17.68 24.64
CA GLY A 430 0.82 -18.72 23.67
C GLY A 430 -0.19 -19.78 24.13
N ALA A 431 -0.79 -19.65 25.33
CA ALA A 431 -1.83 -20.59 25.80
C ALA A 431 -3.19 -20.42 25.10
N GLY A 432 -3.38 -19.41 24.25
CA GLY A 432 -4.62 -19.17 23.52
C GLY A 432 -5.56 -18.11 24.14
N LYS A 433 -5.13 -17.35 25.14
CA LYS A 433 -5.96 -16.35 25.84
C LYS A 433 -6.55 -15.27 24.91
N THR A 434 -5.70 -14.57 24.16
CA THR A 434 -6.15 -13.54 23.22
C THR A 434 -6.99 -14.13 22.08
N THR A 435 -6.77 -15.41 21.75
CA THR A 435 -7.59 -16.13 20.75
C THR A 435 -9.04 -16.26 21.19
N LEU A 436 -9.33 -16.47 22.49
CA LEU A 436 -10.70 -16.49 23.01
C LEU A 436 -11.44 -15.16 22.71
N ILE A 437 -10.76 -14.04 22.94
CA ILE A 437 -11.30 -12.70 22.65
C ILE A 437 -11.59 -12.55 21.16
N ASN A 438 -10.63 -12.90 20.29
CA ASN A 438 -10.77 -12.78 18.86
C ASN A 438 -11.94 -13.60 18.31
N LEU A 439 -12.19 -14.78 18.89
CA LEU A 439 -13.32 -15.64 18.52
C LEU A 439 -14.64 -15.09 19.06
N LEU A 440 -14.69 -14.59 20.29
CA LEU A 440 -15.91 -14.02 20.89
C LEU A 440 -16.37 -12.78 20.12
N LEU A 441 -15.43 -11.94 19.64
CA LEU A 441 -15.72 -10.78 18.80
C LEU A 441 -15.94 -11.14 17.32
N ARG A 442 -15.89 -12.44 17.01
CA ARG A 442 -16.01 -12.96 15.66
C ARG A 442 -15.08 -12.25 14.67
N PHE A 443 -13.79 -12.08 15.05
CA PHE A 443 -12.73 -11.70 14.11
C PHE A 443 -12.25 -12.91 13.29
N TYR A 444 -12.55 -14.11 13.79
CA TYR A 444 -12.34 -15.41 13.16
C TYR A 444 -13.52 -16.31 13.46
N ASP A 445 -13.88 -17.19 12.54
CA ASP A 445 -14.85 -18.26 12.78
C ASP A 445 -14.16 -19.53 13.27
N ILE A 446 -14.80 -20.25 14.18
CA ILE A 446 -14.31 -21.51 14.74
C ILE A 446 -14.44 -22.67 13.74
N GLN A 447 -13.54 -23.65 13.84
CA GLN A 447 -13.61 -24.85 12.99
C GLN A 447 -14.51 -25.94 13.57
N ARG A 448 -14.59 -26.07 14.91
CA ARG A 448 -15.46 -27.06 15.59
C ARG A 448 -16.02 -26.48 16.87
N GLY A 449 -17.16 -26.97 17.30
CA GLY A 449 -17.87 -26.51 18.48
C GLY A 449 -18.82 -25.33 18.19
N SER A 450 -19.22 -24.63 19.26
CA SER A 450 -20.06 -23.46 19.18
C SER A 450 -19.69 -22.41 20.24
N ILE A 451 -19.90 -21.12 19.92
CA ILE A 451 -19.84 -20.01 20.88
C ILE A 451 -21.23 -19.39 20.88
N ARG A 452 -21.86 -19.32 22.04
CA ARG A 452 -23.24 -18.82 22.17
C ARG A 452 -23.35 -17.68 23.16
N ILE A 453 -24.27 -16.76 22.89
CA ILE A 453 -24.66 -15.67 23.80
C ILE A 453 -26.17 -15.79 24.00
N GLY A 454 -26.60 -16.03 25.25
CA GLY A 454 -28.01 -16.24 25.53
C GLY A 454 -28.62 -17.46 24.82
N GLY A 455 -27.80 -18.50 24.55
CA GLY A 455 -28.20 -19.70 23.82
C GLY A 455 -28.16 -19.61 22.29
N ILE A 456 -27.96 -18.42 21.72
CA ILE A 456 -27.86 -18.18 20.26
C ILE A 456 -26.38 -18.20 19.84
N ASP A 457 -26.07 -18.91 18.76
CA ASP A 457 -24.70 -18.95 18.22
C ASP A 457 -24.29 -17.57 17.68
N ILE A 458 -23.05 -17.15 17.97
CA ILE A 458 -22.55 -15.83 17.55
C ILE A 458 -22.54 -15.66 16.02
N ARG A 459 -22.57 -16.76 15.27
CA ARG A 459 -22.65 -16.75 13.79
C ARG A 459 -24.01 -16.33 13.27
N GLU A 460 -25.05 -16.40 14.09
CA GLU A 460 -26.42 -16.00 13.73
C GLU A 460 -26.67 -14.50 13.94
N PHE A 461 -25.80 -13.78 14.66
CA PHE A 461 -25.91 -12.33 14.83
C PHE A 461 -25.30 -11.56 13.65
N GLY A 462 -25.86 -10.37 13.36
CA GLY A 462 -25.17 -9.38 12.55
C GLY A 462 -23.87 -8.93 13.23
N LEU A 463 -22.77 -8.80 12.48
CA LEU A 463 -21.46 -8.46 13.06
C LEU A 463 -21.45 -7.12 13.79
N GLU A 464 -22.16 -6.13 13.24
CA GLU A 464 -22.28 -4.80 13.84
C GLU A 464 -23.07 -4.86 15.17
N ASP A 465 -24.19 -5.60 15.16
CA ASP A 465 -25.03 -5.76 16.35
C ASP A 465 -24.30 -6.54 17.44
N LEU A 466 -23.63 -7.64 17.09
CA LEU A 466 -22.78 -8.41 18.01
C LEU A 466 -21.75 -7.50 18.70
N ARG A 467 -20.92 -6.79 17.89
CA ARG A 467 -19.79 -6.00 18.41
C ARG A 467 -20.20 -4.77 19.19
N ARG A 468 -21.36 -4.19 18.90
CA ARG A 468 -21.91 -3.03 19.63
C ARG A 468 -22.11 -3.30 21.11
N HIS A 469 -22.38 -4.54 21.49
CA HIS A 469 -22.61 -4.92 22.87
C HIS A 469 -21.35 -5.19 23.68
N PHE A 470 -20.17 -5.19 23.02
CA PHE A 470 -18.88 -5.40 23.68
C PHE A 470 -18.08 -4.10 23.83
N GLY A 471 -17.63 -3.84 25.05
CA GLY A 471 -16.56 -2.88 25.32
C GLY A 471 -15.23 -3.61 25.36
N VAL A 472 -14.31 -3.20 24.51
CA VAL A 472 -13.00 -3.89 24.40
C VAL A 472 -11.89 -2.93 24.75
N VAL A 473 -11.03 -3.36 25.67
CA VAL A 473 -9.78 -2.67 25.99
C VAL A 473 -8.62 -3.62 25.65
N LEU A 474 -7.86 -3.22 24.65
CA LEU A 474 -6.72 -3.99 24.16
C LEU A 474 -5.46 -3.75 25.02
N GLN A 475 -4.55 -4.70 25.00
CA GLN A 475 -3.24 -4.64 25.67
C GLN A 475 -2.48 -3.34 25.33
N ASP A 476 -2.40 -3.01 24.03
CA ASP A 476 -1.81 -1.77 23.53
C ASP A 476 -2.93 -0.83 23.03
N PRO A 477 -3.31 0.20 23.82
CA PRO A 477 -4.38 1.11 23.45
C PRO A 477 -4.01 1.92 22.22
N TYR A 478 -4.82 1.82 21.17
CA TYR A 478 -4.63 2.59 19.96
C TYR A 478 -5.44 3.89 20.01
N LEU A 479 -4.76 5.02 19.82
CA LEU A 479 -5.37 6.33 19.70
C LEU A 479 -5.18 6.87 18.28
N PHE A 480 -6.30 7.32 17.71
CA PHE A 480 -6.29 7.97 16.39
C PHE A 480 -5.88 9.43 16.50
N THR A 481 -5.33 9.96 15.43
CA THR A 481 -5.10 11.40 15.30
C THR A 481 -6.44 12.14 15.36
N GLY A 482 -6.53 13.17 16.22
CA GLY A 482 -7.76 13.91 16.48
C GLY A 482 -7.72 14.56 17.85
N THR A 483 -8.82 14.61 18.57
CA THR A 483 -8.89 15.12 19.95
C THR A 483 -9.09 13.99 20.97
N VAL A 484 -8.88 14.26 22.26
CA VAL A 484 -9.19 13.29 23.32
C VAL A 484 -10.67 12.92 23.27
N GLY A 485 -11.56 13.90 23.13
CA GLY A 485 -13.01 13.67 23.01
C GLY A 485 -13.38 12.85 21.78
N SER A 486 -12.77 13.12 20.61
CA SER A 486 -13.00 12.32 19.40
C SER A 486 -12.53 10.88 19.54
N ASN A 487 -11.45 10.63 20.27
CA ASN A 487 -10.96 9.29 20.58
C ASN A 487 -11.86 8.50 21.52
N ILE A 488 -12.58 9.17 22.43
CA ILE A 488 -13.57 8.51 23.30
C ILE A 488 -14.85 8.22 22.51
N ARG A 489 -15.33 9.17 21.71
CA ARG A 489 -16.57 9.05 20.92
C ARG A 489 -16.43 8.08 19.73
N LEU A 490 -15.28 8.02 19.08
CA LEU A 490 -15.03 7.26 17.84
C LEU A 490 -16.06 7.47 16.72
N GLY A 491 -16.60 8.70 16.62
CA GLY A 491 -17.61 9.03 15.59
C GLY A 491 -18.98 8.40 15.81
N THR A 492 -19.24 7.76 16.96
CA THR A 492 -20.55 7.16 17.26
C THR A 492 -21.58 8.24 17.51
N GLU A 493 -22.63 8.26 16.69
CA GLU A 493 -23.76 9.16 16.87
C GLU A 493 -24.50 8.87 18.20
N GLY A 494 -24.95 9.93 18.90
CA GLY A 494 -25.67 9.80 20.18
C GLY A 494 -24.79 9.76 21.43
N ILE A 495 -23.45 9.79 21.33
CA ILE A 495 -22.57 10.00 22.48
C ILE A 495 -22.36 11.51 22.66
N GLU A 496 -23.07 12.10 23.60
CA GLU A 496 -22.97 13.52 23.96
C GLU A 496 -21.70 13.79 24.78
N ASP A 497 -21.28 15.07 24.85
CA ASP A 497 -20.10 15.50 25.61
C ASP A 497 -20.27 15.21 27.11
N ALA A 498 -21.50 15.35 27.65
CA ALA A 498 -21.80 14.96 29.03
C ALA A 498 -21.55 13.47 29.31
N SER A 499 -21.82 12.59 28.35
CA SER A 499 -21.53 11.15 28.47
C SER A 499 -20.02 10.87 28.45
N ILE A 500 -19.26 11.62 27.65
CA ILE A 500 -17.80 11.55 27.62
C ILE A 500 -17.19 12.00 28.95
N GLU A 501 -17.68 13.13 29.49
CA GLU A 501 -17.21 13.66 30.78
C GLU A 501 -17.55 12.70 31.93
N ALA A 502 -18.77 12.14 31.95
CA ALA A 502 -19.18 11.14 32.94
C ALA A 502 -18.32 9.87 32.86
N ALA A 503 -18.04 9.36 31.65
CA ALA A 503 -17.16 8.22 31.46
C ALA A 503 -15.73 8.51 31.92
N ALA A 504 -15.19 9.68 31.58
CA ALA A 504 -13.86 10.13 32.03
C ALA A 504 -13.77 10.26 33.57
N ALA A 505 -14.82 10.73 34.21
CA ALA A 505 -14.87 10.82 35.68
C ALA A 505 -14.83 9.42 36.33
N GLN A 506 -15.60 8.47 35.79
CA GLN A 506 -15.65 7.11 36.33
C GLN A 506 -14.29 6.38 36.26
N VAL A 507 -13.45 6.68 35.29
CA VAL A 507 -12.13 6.05 35.10
C VAL A 507 -10.96 6.91 35.59
N ASN A 508 -11.17 7.89 36.43
CA ASN A 508 -10.15 8.79 36.97
C ASN A 508 -9.33 9.53 35.88
N LEU A 509 -9.93 9.76 34.71
CA LEU A 509 -9.33 10.49 33.61
C LEU A 509 -9.63 11.99 33.64
N LEU A 510 -10.76 12.40 34.26
CA LEU A 510 -11.29 13.76 34.16
C LEU A 510 -10.32 14.82 34.66
N ASP A 511 -9.68 14.62 35.82
CA ASP A 511 -8.72 15.58 36.40
C ASP A 511 -7.52 15.76 35.48
N PHE A 512 -7.03 14.65 34.89
CA PHE A 512 -5.96 14.73 33.91
C PHE A 512 -6.38 15.53 32.68
N VAL A 513 -7.55 15.25 32.11
CA VAL A 513 -8.03 15.98 30.93
C VAL A 513 -8.23 17.47 31.27
N LYS A 514 -8.77 17.82 32.44
CA LYS A 514 -8.89 19.21 32.89
C LYS A 514 -7.55 19.92 33.08
N SER A 515 -6.48 19.18 33.33
CA SER A 515 -5.12 19.75 33.44
C SER A 515 -4.48 20.04 32.07
N LEU A 516 -5.05 19.51 30.99
CA LEU A 516 -4.55 19.76 29.63
C LEU A 516 -5.00 21.16 29.15
N PRO A 517 -4.17 21.88 28.39
CA PRO A 517 -4.48 23.25 27.94
C PRO A 517 -5.79 23.37 27.17
N GLN A 518 -6.23 22.33 26.47
CA GLN A 518 -7.45 22.32 25.64
C GLN A 518 -8.49 21.30 26.16
N GLY A 519 -8.27 20.67 27.31
CA GLY A 519 -9.23 19.71 27.88
C GLY A 519 -9.51 18.54 26.93
N PHE A 520 -10.80 18.26 26.66
CA PHE A 520 -11.21 17.20 25.71
C PHE A 520 -10.88 17.52 24.25
N ASP A 521 -10.65 18.79 23.91
CA ASP A 521 -10.21 19.21 22.57
C ASP A 521 -8.70 19.15 22.38
N GLN A 522 -7.94 18.70 23.40
CA GLN A 522 -6.52 18.50 23.31
C GLN A 522 -6.18 17.52 22.18
N LEU A 523 -5.29 17.96 21.28
CA LEU A 523 -4.89 17.17 20.12
C LEU A 523 -4.07 15.93 20.51
N VAL A 524 -4.50 14.80 19.96
CA VAL A 524 -3.83 13.50 20.02
C VAL A 524 -3.09 13.31 18.71
N ARG A 525 -1.76 13.18 18.76
CA ARG A 525 -0.92 12.89 17.60
C ARG A 525 -0.96 11.39 17.26
N GLU A 526 -0.34 11.02 16.15
CA GLU A 526 -0.27 9.63 15.68
C GLU A 526 0.07 8.66 16.82
N ARG A 527 -0.75 7.61 16.99
CA ARG A 527 -0.63 6.59 18.04
C ARG A 527 -0.58 7.16 19.47
N GLY A 528 -1.12 8.35 19.70
CA GLY A 528 -1.10 8.97 21.01
C GLY A 528 0.27 9.44 21.47
N GLN A 529 1.14 9.88 20.55
CA GLN A 529 2.43 10.49 20.94
C GLN A 529 2.19 11.69 21.86
N GLY A 530 2.95 11.75 22.96
CA GLY A 530 2.84 12.76 24.00
C GLY A 530 2.00 12.34 25.20
N PHE A 531 1.30 11.19 25.14
CA PHE A 531 0.60 10.59 26.27
C PHE A 531 1.35 9.38 26.82
N SER A 532 1.40 9.22 28.15
CA SER A 532 1.97 8.03 28.77
C SER A 532 1.11 6.80 28.48
N THR A 533 1.67 5.60 28.62
CA THR A 533 0.94 4.34 28.41
C THR A 533 -0.31 4.26 29.30
N GLY A 534 -0.21 4.65 30.56
CA GLY A 534 -1.35 4.68 31.49
C GLY A 534 -2.43 5.70 31.08
N GLN A 535 -2.03 6.90 30.61
CA GLN A 535 -3.00 7.88 30.09
C GLN A 535 -3.74 7.36 28.86
N LYS A 536 -3.06 6.68 27.94
CA LYS A 536 -3.70 6.02 26.78
C LYS A 536 -4.68 4.94 27.23
N GLN A 537 -4.35 4.20 28.28
CA GLN A 537 -5.26 3.19 28.85
C GLN A 537 -6.51 3.83 29.45
N LEU A 538 -6.36 4.89 30.25
CA LEU A 538 -7.50 5.61 30.83
C LEU A 538 -8.43 6.18 29.74
N ILE A 539 -7.87 6.72 28.65
CA ILE A 539 -8.66 7.16 27.48
C ILE A 539 -9.39 5.97 26.84
N SER A 540 -8.75 4.81 26.72
CA SER A 540 -9.36 3.60 26.20
C SER A 540 -10.47 3.04 27.11
N PHE A 541 -10.30 3.15 28.44
CA PHE A 541 -11.35 2.81 29.40
C PHE A 541 -12.55 3.76 29.29
N ALA A 542 -12.31 5.09 29.20
CA ALA A 542 -13.37 6.06 28.98
C ALA A 542 -14.13 5.80 27.67
N ARG A 543 -13.41 5.44 26.59
CA ARG A 543 -13.98 4.99 25.32
C ARG A 543 -14.92 3.81 25.54
N ALA A 544 -14.44 2.75 26.18
CA ALA A 544 -15.23 1.54 26.42
C ALA A 544 -16.50 1.86 27.23
N LEU A 545 -16.43 2.72 28.25
CA LEU A 545 -17.58 3.11 29.07
C LEU A 545 -18.58 4.00 28.35
N ALA A 546 -18.12 4.97 27.58
CA ALA A 546 -18.98 5.92 26.88
C ALA A 546 -19.97 5.21 25.93
N HIS A 547 -19.58 4.05 25.40
CA HIS A 547 -20.40 3.21 24.52
C HIS A 547 -21.40 2.30 25.27
N ARG A 548 -21.42 2.33 26.63
CA ARG A 548 -22.35 1.57 27.49
C ARG A 548 -22.49 0.10 27.12
N PRO A 549 -21.39 -0.64 27.06
CA PRO A 549 -21.41 -2.05 26.65
C PRO A 549 -22.09 -2.93 27.69
N ARG A 550 -22.70 -4.05 27.25
CA ARG A 550 -23.25 -5.10 28.12
C ARG A 550 -22.19 -6.08 28.59
N PHE A 551 -21.21 -6.34 27.73
CA PHE A 551 -20.07 -7.23 27.97
C PHE A 551 -18.78 -6.45 27.93
N LEU A 552 -17.86 -6.80 28.80
CA LEU A 552 -16.57 -6.17 28.85
C LEU A 552 -15.45 -7.17 28.60
N ILE A 553 -14.53 -6.81 27.73
CA ILE A 553 -13.33 -7.59 27.44
C ILE A 553 -12.12 -6.72 27.77
N LEU A 554 -11.27 -7.21 28.68
CA LEU A 554 -10.03 -6.54 29.05
C LEU A 554 -8.86 -7.45 28.73
N ASP A 555 -7.91 -6.99 27.92
CA ASP A 555 -6.61 -7.66 27.71
C ASP A 555 -5.54 -6.86 28.47
N GLU A 556 -5.12 -7.37 29.62
CA GLU A 556 -4.24 -6.68 30.56
C GLU A 556 -2.78 -7.08 30.35
N ALA A 557 -1.96 -6.16 29.84
CA ALA A 557 -0.51 -6.29 29.93
C ALA A 557 0.15 -4.90 29.98
N THR A 558 0.50 -4.43 31.15
CA THR A 558 1.36 -3.26 31.29
C THR A 558 2.42 -3.48 32.35
N SER A 559 3.65 -3.60 31.91
CA SER A 559 4.84 -3.66 32.75
C SER A 559 5.58 -2.31 32.91
N SER A 560 5.06 -1.22 32.32
CA SER A 560 5.85 0.02 32.17
C SER A 560 5.01 1.27 32.43
N VAL A 561 4.33 1.32 33.59
CA VAL A 561 3.56 2.51 34.04
C VAL A 561 4.14 2.95 35.38
N ASP A 562 4.25 4.27 35.58
CA ASP A 562 4.64 4.84 36.88
C ASP A 562 3.63 4.47 37.97
N THR A 563 4.08 4.39 39.22
CA THR A 563 3.29 3.86 40.35
C THR A 563 2.00 4.64 40.60
N GLU A 564 2.00 5.97 40.43
CA GLU A 564 0.79 6.80 40.63
C GLU A 564 -0.26 6.51 39.55
N THR A 565 0.16 6.51 38.28
CA THR A 565 -0.74 6.21 37.16
C THR A 565 -1.22 4.76 37.20
N GLU A 566 -0.37 3.84 37.66
CA GLU A 566 -0.76 2.44 37.87
C GLU A 566 -1.90 2.30 38.88
N PHE A 567 -1.86 3.05 39.97
CA PHE A 567 -2.95 3.05 40.95
C PHE A 567 -4.27 3.54 40.33
N LYS A 568 -4.23 4.65 39.59
CA LYS A 568 -5.41 5.21 38.88
C LYS A 568 -5.99 4.22 37.85
N VAL A 569 -5.12 3.56 37.09
CA VAL A 569 -5.53 2.55 36.09
C VAL A 569 -6.18 1.35 36.80
N ARG A 570 -5.63 0.88 37.91
CA ARG A 570 -6.17 -0.24 38.69
C ARG A 570 -7.53 0.06 39.30
N GLU A 571 -7.71 1.26 39.84
CA GLU A 571 -8.98 1.70 40.38
C GLU A 571 -10.04 1.88 39.26
N ALA A 572 -9.65 2.48 38.14
CA ALA A 572 -10.50 2.63 36.96
C ALA A 572 -10.95 1.26 36.43
N GLN A 573 -10.06 0.29 36.36
CA GLN A 573 -10.36 -1.06 35.92
C GLN A 573 -11.36 -1.75 36.87
N ALA A 574 -11.20 -1.61 38.19
CA ALA A 574 -12.11 -2.20 39.16
C ALA A 574 -13.53 -1.64 38.98
N ARG A 575 -13.66 -0.33 38.81
CA ARG A 575 -14.96 0.33 38.53
C ARG A 575 -15.55 -0.06 37.18
N LEU A 576 -14.67 -0.34 36.19
CA LEU A 576 -15.10 -0.71 34.85
C LEU A 576 -15.83 -2.06 34.85
N VAL A 577 -15.34 -3.07 35.60
CA VAL A 577 -15.91 -4.42 35.62
C VAL A 577 -17.11 -4.57 36.56
N GLU A 578 -17.30 -3.65 37.51
CA GLU A 578 -18.35 -3.72 38.54
C GLU A 578 -19.76 -3.78 37.92
N GLY A 579 -20.49 -4.83 38.25
CA GLY A 579 -21.87 -5.06 37.80
C GLY A 579 -22.01 -5.45 36.32
N ARG A 580 -20.92 -5.81 35.63
CA ARG A 580 -20.93 -6.20 34.21
C ARG A 580 -20.42 -7.62 34.03
N THR A 581 -20.92 -8.29 32.98
CA THR A 581 -20.38 -9.57 32.55
C THR A 581 -19.01 -9.30 31.87
N SER A 582 -17.93 -9.79 32.50
CA SER A 582 -16.58 -9.40 32.09
C SER A 582 -15.68 -10.62 31.87
N LEU A 583 -14.92 -10.59 30.74
CA LEU A 583 -13.85 -11.56 30.46
C LEU A 583 -12.51 -10.80 30.48
N VAL A 584 -11.64 -11.13 31.44
CA VAL A 584 -10.40 -10.41 31.67
C VAL A 584 -9.19 -11.33 31.46
N ILE A 585 -8.33 -11.03 30.48
CA ILE A 585 -7.02 -11.67 30.40
C ILE A 585 -6.13 -11.00 31.44
N ALA A 586 -5.95 -11.69 32.57
CA ALA A 586 -5.28 -11.12 33.72
C ALA A 586 -3.79 -11.49 33.77
N HIS A 587 -2.96 -10.46 33.90
CA HIS A 587 -1.52 -10.56 34.12
C HIS A 587 -1.11 -10.02 35.48
N ARG A 588 -2.04 -9.43 36.25
CA ARG A 588 -1.81 -8.85 37.58
C ARG A 588 -2.57 -9.64 38.64
N LEU A 589 -1.90 -9.85 39.77
CA LEU A 589 -2.46 -10.58 40.89
C LEU A 589 -3.74 -9.90 41.44
N SER A 590 -3.74 -8.58 41.52
CA SER A 590 -4.90 -7.82 42.03
C SER A 590 -6.17 -8.03 41.19
N THR A 591 -6.05 -8.17 39.90
CA THR A 591 -7.16 -8.44 38.98
C THR A 591 -7.67 -9.88 39.16
N ILE A 592 -6.73 -10.83 39.29
CA ILE A 592 -7.04 -12.25 39.48
C ILE A 592 -7.77 -12.51 40.81
N GLN A 593 -7.33 -11.84 41.88
CA GLN A 593 -7.91 -11.98 43.22
C GLN A 593 -9.35 -11.43 43.33
N ARG A 594 -9.70 -10.45 42.52
CA ARG A 594 -11.04 -9.83 42.48
C ARG A 594 -12.01 -10.53 41.54
N ALA A 595 -11.54 -11.42 40.68
CA ALA A 595 -12.40 -12.16 39.77
C ALA A 595 -13.25 -13.17 40.53
N ASP A 596 -14.51 -13.31 40.14
CA ASP A 596 -15.43 -14.30 40.72
C ASP A 596 -14.94 -15.70 40.42
N ARG A 597 -14.37 -15.91 39.22
CA ARG A 597 -13.83 -17.17 38.79
C ARG A 597 -12.60 -16.98 37.88
N ILE A 598 -11.67 -17.90 37.98
CA ILE A 598 -10.45 -17.97 37.22
C ILE A 598 -10.47 -19.19 36.31
N LEU A 599 -10.17 -19.01 35.02
CA LEU A 599 -9.94 -20.07 34.04
C LEU A 599 -8.45 -20.18 33.76
N VAL A 600 -7.86 -21.34 33.98
CA VAL A 600 -6.45 -21.58 33.75
C VAL A 600 -6.26 -22.28 32.40
N MET A 601 -5.71 -21.51 31.46
CA MET A 601 -5.39 -21.99 30.12
C MET A 601 -3.99 -22.59 30.05
N HIS A 602 -3.90 -23.82 29.53
CA HIS A 602 -2.62 -24.46 29.27
C HIS A 602 -2.67 -25.24 27.95
N LYS A 603 -1.75 -24.93 27.04
CA LYS A 603 -1.63 -25.59 25.71
C LYS A 603 -2.98 -25.64 24.95
N GLY A 604 -3.69 -24.53 24.95
CA GLY A 604 -4.95 -24.39 24.22
C GLY A 604 -6.17 -25.03 24.86
N GLN A 605 -6.11 -25.45 26.13
CA GLN A 605 -7.22 -26.06 26.87
C GLN A 605 -7.46 -25.37 28.21
N VAL A 606 -8.70 -25.34 28.67
CA VAL A 606 -9.05 -24.98 30.06
C VAL A 606 -8.74 -26.20 30.94
N ARG A 607 -7.76 -26.04 31.82
CA ARG A 607 -7.30 -27.15 32.70
C ARG A 607 -7.84 -27.06 34.11
N GLU A 608 -8.01 -25.87 34.62
CA GLU A 608 -8.50 -25.61 35.96
C GLU A 608 -9.50 -24.45 35.92
N SER A 609 -10.52 -24.50 36.75
CA SER A 609 -11.51 -23.43 36.92
C SER A 609 -11.94 -23.38 38.38
N GLY A 610 -11.97 -22.19 38.98
CA GLY A 610 -12.38 -21.99 40.37
C GLY A 610 -12.00 -20.61 40.91
N SER A 611 -12.29 -20.33 42.17
CA SER A 611 -11.85 -19.11 42.82
C SER A 611 -10.34 -19.13 43.12
N HIS A 612 -9.75 -17.98 43.39
CA HIS A 612 -8.33 -17.83 43.75
C HIS A 612 -7.92 -18.80 44.88
N GLN A 613 -8.69 -18.85 45.95
CA GLN A 613 -8.39 -19.72 47.10
C GLN A 613 -8.53 -21.20 46.78
N GLN A 614 -9.59 -21.58 46.03
CA GLN A 614 -9.79 -22.95 45.57
C GLN A 614 -8.61 -23.46 44.74
N LEU A 615 -8.18 -22.65 43.76
CA LEU A 615 -7.08 -23.04 42.86
C LEU A 615 -5.72 -23.07 43.57
N LEU A 616 -5.49 -22.22 44.59
CA LEU A 616 -4.30 -22.32 45.42
C LEU A 616 -4.27 -23.60 46.25
N SER A 617 -5.42 -24.01 46.81
CA SER A 617 -5.53 -25.24 47.62
C SER A 617 -5.31 -26.50 46.80
N LEU A 618 -5.70 -26.51 45.52
CA LEU A 618 -5.49 -27.62 44.58
C LEU A 618 -4.02 -27.86 44.25
N ARG A 619 -3.14 -26.91 44.49
CA ARG A 619 -1.69 -26.97 44.15
C ARG A 619 -1.40 -27.40 42.71
N GLY A 620 -2.26 -27.05 41.76
CA GLY A 620 -2.20 -27.40 40.36
C GLY A 620 -1.34 -26.46 39.50
N ILE A 621 -1.79 -26.26 38.26
CA ILE A 621 -1.12 -25.33 37.29
C ILE A 621 -1.20 -23.91 37.79
N TYR A 622 -2.35 -23.48 38.31
CA TYR A 622 -2.55 -22.16 38.88
C TYR A 622 -1.56 -21.83 39.99
N TRP A 623 -1.38 -22.77 40.93
CA TRP A 623 -0.44 -22.62 42.05
C TRP A 623 1.00 -22.44 41.56
N LYS A 624 1.40 -23.17 40.50
CA LYS A 624 2.74 -23.00 39.90
C LYS A 624 2.89 -21.61 39.24
N LEU A 625 1.87 -21.14 38.51
CA LEU A 625 1.84 -19.82 37.93
C LEU A 625 1.92 -18.73 38.99
N TYR A 626 1.17 -18.91 40.10
CA TYR A 626 1.20 -17.99 41.23
C TYR A 626 2.59 -17.89 41.86
N GLN A 627 3.24 -19.01 42.09
CA GLN A 627 4.60 -19.05 42.67
C GLN A 627 5.65 -18.39 41.77
N LEU A 628 5.51 -18.51 40.46
CA LEU A 628 6.48 -18.02 39.49
C LEU A 628 6.27 -16.55 39.10
N GLN A 629 5.06 -16.06 39.11
CA GLN A 629 4.74 -14.73 38.54
C GLN A 629 4.17 -13.74 39.55
N TYR A 630 3.49 -14.21 40.61
CA TYR A 630 2.67 -13.35 41.45
C TYR A 630 3.10 -13.28 42.91
N LYS A 631 3.88 -14.23 43.40
CA LYS A 631 4.34 -14.25 44.80
C LYS A 631 5.16 -13.02 45.16
N ASP A 632 6.02 -12.56 44.24
CA ASP A 632 6.82 -11.36 44.46
C ASP A 632 5.98 -10.08 44.43
N GLN A 633 4.87 -10.07 43.67
CA GLN A 633 3.91 -8.95 43.63
C GLN A 633 3.12 -8.84 44.94
N GLU A 634 2.79 -9.95 45.58
CA GLU A 634 2.10 -9.96 46.89
C GLU A 634 3.02 -9.40 47.99
N LEU A 635 4.29 -9.80 48.00
CA LEU A 635 5.26 -9.31 48.96
C LEU A 635 5.52 -7.80 48.85
N SER A 636 5.43 -7.25 47.65
CA SER A 636 5.60 -5.80 47.42
C SER A 636 4.37 -4.96 47.80
N GLN A 637 3.20 -5.57 48.04
CA GLN A 637 1.97 -4.89 48.43
C GLN A 637 1.70 -4.89 49.94
N LEU A 638 2.49 -5.63 50.73
CA LEU A 638 2.40 -5.57 52.18
C LEU A 638 2.91 -4.20 52.67
N PRO A 639 2.15 -3.48 53.52
CA PRO A 639 2.60 -2.21 54.07
C PRO A 639 3.90 -2.47 54.85
N THR A 640 4.95 -1.71 54.51
CA THR A 640 6.21 -1.68 55.25
C THR A 640 6.03 -1.01 56.62
N GLY A 641 5.27 -1.65 57.48
CA GLY A 641 5.16 -1.28 58.89
C GLY A 641 6.24 -2.01 59.66
N ASN A 642 7.21 -1.26 60.16
CA ASN A 642 8.19 -1.57 61.22
C ASN A 642 8.43 -3.07 61.44
N ALA A 643 9.25 -3.71 60.64
CA ALA A 643 9.65 -5.08 60.89
C ALA A 643 11.12 -5.25 60.57
N GLY A 644 11.81 -5.84 61.49
CA GLY A 644 13.20 -6.16 61.51
C GLY A 644 13.71 -6.90 60.26
N SER A 645 15.03 -6.95 60.16
CA SER A 645 15.88 -7.49 59.10
C SER A 645 15.27 -8.63 58.24
N PRO A 646 15.50 -8.64 56.92
CA PRO A 646 15.03 -9.66 55.98
C PRO A 646 15.39 -11.12 56.31
N ALA A 647 16.23 -11.34 57.35
CA ALA A 647 16.66 -12.64 57.83
C ALA A 647 15.59 -13.39 58.66
N ASP A 648 14.63 -12.67 59.28
CA ASP A 648 13.66 -13.28 60.19
C ASP A 648 12.40 -13.79 59.46
N VAL A 649 12.08 -13.27 58.29
CA VAL A 649 10.91 -13.70 57.50
C VAL A 649 11.11 -15.07 56.84
N ARG A 650 12.36 -15.51 56.61
CA ARG A 650 12.66 -16.83 56.01
C ARG A 650 12.49 -18.00 56.96
N ARG A 651 12.24 -17.80 58.24
CA ARG A 651 12.03 -18.88 59.24
C ARG A 651 10.58 -19.16 59.58
N ALA A 652 9.66 -18.38 59.06
CA ALA A 652 8.22 -18.52 59.39
C ALA A 652 7.36 -19.16 58.28
N PHE A 653 7.98 -19.62 57.19
CA PHE A 653 7.28 -20.37 56.14
C PHE A 653 8.04 -21.66 55.78
#